data_09e5fae963aa129987ba268f7c117f98
#
_entry.id   09e5fae963aa129987ba268f7c117f98
#
_cell.length_a   1.000
_cell.length_b   1.000
_cell.length_c   1.000
_cell.angle_alpha   90.00
_cell.angle_beta   90.00
_cell.angle_gamma   90.00
#
_symmetry.space_group_name_H-M   'P 1'
#
loop_
_entity.id
_entity.type
_entity.pdbx_description
1 polymer ?
#
loop_
_entity_poly.entity_id
_entity_poly.type
_entity_poly.pdbx_seq_one_letter_code
_entity_poly.pdbx_strand_id
1 'polypeptide(L)'
;MERHNNVKVNTVFNGEFVSGDKSANKSVNTRNYELFRTSDLHEWYERRVVEPTLASLEEFQERDSGWALSRILDLTVNINKYNLMRAGCHIKLPREITMKRAVINVQSKDNACVAWAVVAALHPAEDHVYRESSYPHYTTVLNLQDIEFPMTLSQIKKFELHNNISINVYCIEKENNIVPIRLSEQKKDRHVNLLYMQDSQDVGHFAWIKNLSRLVSSQLSCSKRRQYICDRCLHYFRSDDKLQSHIVDCREMNECAIRLPSDKDKWLAFNNYNRKERLPFVVYADLECVLRTDGDPMASTYTFQHHQVFSVAYYVHCSYDKSLAAYHSHLFHNLSGYDSHFIIEEIATAFEGSINVLPITKEKYISFTKHVKDTAEKSDCRSDIKLRFIDSYKFLSTSLEKLTSFLNNDKLQILKSKFQNLSIEEFNLLTRKGVFPYEYIDCVDRLHDTCLPPRESFYSSLTGDTVSESDYAHAENVWKRFSVRTLGEYSDLYLKTDVLLLADVFENFRNKCIESYGLDLAYYYTLPGYTWDAMLKHTNITFELLTDIDMVMFIERGIRGGLSQCSGRYARANNKYMPSYDPSKPSSYMMYFDVNNLYGWAMCQSLPYADFRWVDDISDFDVSAIASDSTTGYILEVDLEYPQHLHDAHVDLPFCPTPPATYSNARVTAFASQRYIAYCNSLNPHGSAITSNSTPGLERARQTISRKIYTS
;
A
#
# COMPACT_ATOMS: atom_id res chain seq x y z
N MET A 1 7.69 -23.86 17.51
CA MET A 1 8.75 -23.11 18.22
C MET A 1 9.81 -24.01 18.86
N GLU A 2 9.47 -25.18 19.35
CA GLU A 2 10.47 -26.10 19.93
C GLU A 2 11.55 -26.59 18.92
N ARG A 3 11.20 -26.70 17.64
CA ARG A 3 12.12 -27.15 16.57
C ARG A 3 12.91 -26.02 15.88
N HIS A 4 12.46 -24.78 16.00
CA HIS A 4 13.07 -23.63 15.33
C HIS A 4 12.99 -22.41 16.25
N ASN A 5 14.11 -21.76 16.52
CA ASN A 5 14.17 -20.58 17.41
C ASN A 5 13.37 -19.40 16.87
N ASN A 6 13.24 -19.28 15.54
CA ASN A 6 12.57 -18.17 14.87
C ASN A 6 11.77 -18.70 13.68
N VAL A 7 10.55 -18.20 13.53
CA VAL A 7 9.64 -18.59 12.44
C VAL A 7 8.98 -17.37 11.83
N LYS A 8 8.67 -17.44 10.55
CA LYS A 8 7.73 -16.53 9.89
C LYS A 8 6.35 -17.15 9.89
N VAL A 9 5.38 -16.41 10.38
CA VAL A 9 4.01 -16.90 10.50
C VAL A 9 3.06 -15.93 9.82
N ASN A 10 2.17 -16.46 8.99
CA ASN A 10 0.98 -15.77 8.54
C ASN A 10 -0.23 -16.66 8.76
N THR A 11 -1.40 -16.06 8.78
CA THR A 11 -2.66 -16.79 8.94
C THR A 11 -3.57 -16.56 7.76
N VAL A 12 -4.38 -17.58 7.46
CA VAL A 12 -5.45 -17.52 6.49
C VAL A 12 -6.75 -17.80 7.21
N PHE A 13 -7.59 -16.79 7.30
CA PHE A 13 -8.95 -16.95 7.81
C PHE A 13 -9.84 -17.41 6.67
N ASN A 14 -10.57 -18.51 6.86
CA ASN A 14 -11.53 -19.03 5.90
C ASN A 14 -12.95 -18.91 6.48
N GLY A 15 -13.82 -18.25 5.74
CA GLY A 15 -15.23 -18.06 6.11
C GLY A 15 -16.19 -18.38 4.97
N GLU A 16 -17.35 -18.87 5.33
CA GLU A 16 -18.50 -19.00 4.42
C GLU A 16 -19.31 -17.71 4.47
N PHE A 17 -19.52 -17.11 3.32
CA PHE A 17 -20.28 -15.88 3.15
C PHE A 17 -21.55 -16.15 2.37
N VAL A 18 -22.63 -15.44 2.70
CA VAL A 18 -23.92 -15.57 2.06
C VAL A 18 -24.40 -14.22 1.53
N SER A 19 -25.08 -14.26 0.37
CA SER A 19 -25.74 -13.10 -0.22
C SER A 19 -27.06 -13.58 -0.88
N GLY A 20 -28.18 -13.34 -0.22
CA GLY A 20 -29.47 -13.93 -0.62
C GLY A 20 -29.39 -15.46 -0.54
N ASP A 21 -29.69 -16.14 -1.66
CA ASP A 21 -29.65 -17.62 -1.75
C ASP A 21 -28.25 -18.15 -2.15
N LYS A 22 -27.26 -17.29 -2.32
CA LYS A 22 -25.87 -17.69 -2.71
C LYS A 22 -24.99 -17.83 -1.48
N SER A 23 -24.13 -18.83 -1.50
CA SER A 23 -23.05 -19.03 -0.52
C SER A 23 -21.71 -19.18 -1.23
N ALA A 24 -20.64 -18.60 -0.66
CA ALA A 24 -19.30 -18.73 -1.18
C ALA A 24 -18.26 -18.75 -0.06
N ASN A 25 -17.22 -19.57 -0.23
CA ASN A 25 -16.08 -19.55 0.68
C ASN A 25 -15.10 -18.45 0.28
N LYS A 26 -14.69 -17.65 1.25
CA LYS A 26 -13.69 -16.58 1.06
C LYS A 26 -12.58 -16.70 2.08
N SER A 27 -11.37 -16.34 1.65
CA SER A 27 -10.18 -16.39 2.48
C SER A 27 -9.58 -15.01 2.67
N VAL A 28 -9.19 -14.68 3.90
CA VAL A 28 -8.49 -13.45 4.27
C VAL A 28 -7.12 -13.80 4.80
N ASN A 29 -6.08 -13.30 4.15
CA ASN A 29 -4.69 -13.59 4.50
C ASN A 29 -4.08 -12.46 5.30
N THR A 30 -3.41 -12.77 6.41
CA THR A 30 -2.59 -11.80 7.12
C THR A 30 -1.18 -11.73 6.52
N ARG A 31 -0.46 -10.66 6.83
CA ARG A 31 0.95 -10.52 6.45
C ARG A 31 1.82 -11.54 7.18
N ASN A 32 2.97 -11.86 6.60
CA ASN A 32 3.99 -12.66 7.26
C ASN A 32 4.61 -11.89 8.42
N TYR A 33 4.51 -12.42 9.64
CA TYR A 33 5.12 -11.86 10.85
C TYR A 33 6.23 -12.75 11.37
N GLU A 34 7.25 -12.10 11.90
CA GLU A 34 8.37 -12.78 12.52
C GLU A 34 8.04 -13.06 13.98
N LEU A 35 8.05 -14.35 14.36
CA LEU A 35 7.85 -14.77 15.74
C LEU A 35 9.13 -15.41 16.27
N PHE A 36 9.47 -14.99 17.46
CA PHE A 36 10.64 -15.44 18.22
C PHE A 36 10.16 -16.25 19.43
N ARG A 37 11.05 -17.02 20.03
CA ARG A 37 10.74 -17.79 21.21
C ARG A 37 10.24 -16.93 22.40
N THR A 38 10.63 -15.66 22.38
CA THR A 38 10.28 -14.65 23.38
C THR A 38 9.12 -13.76 22.98
N SER A 39 8.53 -13.97 21.78
CA SER A 39 7.37 -13.16 21.33
C SER A 39 6.17 -13.49 22.20
N ASP A 40 5.43 -12.44 22.60
CA ASP A 40 4.12 -12.61 23.18
C ASP A 40 3.14 -13.04 22.10
N LEU A 41 2.72 -14.32 22.17
CA LEU A 41 1.82 -14.90 21.18
C LEU A 41 0.40 -14.34 21.30
N HIS A 42 0.00 -13.88 22.49
CA HIS A 42 -1.32 -13.29 22.70
C HIS A 42 -1.39 -11.91 22.03
N GLU A 43 -0.40 -11.04 22.30
CA GLU A 43 -0.29 -9.73 21.65
C GLU A 43 -0.18 -9.87 20.13
N TRP A 44 0.62 -10.84 19.65
CA TRP A 44 0.71 -11.11 18.22
C TRP A 44 -0.64 -11.53 17.64
N TYR A 45 -1.35 -12.44 18.30
CA TYR A 45 -2.64 -12.94 17.82
C TYR A 45 -3.67 -11.80 17.72
N GLU A 46 -3.81 -11.01 18.79
CA GLU A 46 -4.76 -9.89 18.78
C GLU A 46 -4.44 -8.84 17.70
N ARG A 47 -3.21 -8.31 17.70
CA ARG A 47 -2.85 -7.16 16.85
C ARG A 47 -2.50 -7.53 15.41
N ARG A 48 -2.08 -8.75 15.16
CA ARG A 48 -1.53 -9.15 13.85
C ARG A 48 -2.35 -10.21 13.14
N VAL A 49 -3.30 -10.81 13.83
CA VAL A 49 -4.24 -11.77 13.24
C VAL A 49 -5.66 -11.26 13.35
N VAL A 50 -6.18 -11.00 14.56
CA VAL A 50 -7.57 -10.62 14.78
C VAL A 50 -7.88 -9.27 14.15
N GLU A 51 -7.18 -8.19 14.55
CA GLU A 51 -7.44 -6.83 14.04
C GLU A 51 -7.34 -6.73 12.50
N PRO A 52 -6.26 -7.22 11.83
CA PRO A 52 -6.19 -7.14 10.38
C PRO A 52 -7.22 -8.02 9.65
N THR A 53 -7.61 -9.15 10.26
CA THR A 53 -8.64 -10.02 9.68
C THR A 53 -10.00 -9.34 9.75
N LEU A 54 -10.36 -8.75 10.89
CA LEU A 54 -11.61 -8.01 11.05
C LEU A 54 -11.67 -6.81 10.09
N ALA A 55 -10.60 -6.02 10.02
CA ALA A 55 -10.51 -4.89 9.08
C ALA A 55 -10.67 -5.34 7.61
N SER A 56 -10.10 -6.49 7.25
CA SER A 56 -10.24 -7.03 5.89
C SER A 56 -11.63 -7.59 5.62
N LEU A 57 -12.30 -8.14 6.63
CA LEU A 57 -13.69 -8.59 6.53
C LEU A 57 -14.65 -7.40 6.38
N GLU A 58 -14.42 -6.33 7.13
CA GLU A 58 -15.15 -5.08 7.01
C GLU A 58 -14.97 -4.48 5.60
N GLU A 59 -13.73 -4.37 5.13
CA GLU A 59 -13.42 -3.88 3.78
C GLU A 59 -14.07 -4.74 2.69
N PHE A 60 -14.12 -6.05 2.87
CA PHE A 60 -14.79 -6.96 1.93
C PHE A 60 -16.31 -6.73 1.91
N GLN A 61 -16.93 -6.61 3.09
CA GLN A 61 -18.39 -6.33 3.19
C GLN A 61 -18.77 -4.98 2.59
N GLU A 62 -17.88 -3.99 2.70
CA GLU A 62 -18.08 -2.67 2.08
C GLU A 62 -17.97 -2.69 0.55
N ARG A 63 -17.01 -3.44 0.01
CA ARG A 63 -16.75 -3.51 -1.44
C ARG A 63 -17.81 -4.36 -2.19
N ASP A 64 -18.17 -5.49 -1.60
CA ASP A 64 -19.13 -6.44 -2.15
C ASP A 64 -20.46 -6.36 -1.35
N SER A 65 -21.13 -5.23 -1.46
CA SER A 65 -22.39 -4.97 -0.72
C SER A 65 -23.41 -6.09 -0.95
N GLY A 66 -23.76 -6.79 0.14
CA GLY A 66 -24.71 -7.89 0.13
C GLY A 66 -24.15 -9.23 0.59
N TRP A 67 -22.86 -9.38 0.74
CA TRP A 67 -22.25 -10.58 1.32
C TRP A 67 -22.05 -10.42 2.82
N ALA A 68 -22.54 -11.37 3.59
CA ALA A 68 -22.37 -11.43 5.04
C ALA A 68 -21.67 -12.72 5.46
N LEU A 69 -20.75 -12.65 6.42
CA LEU A 69 -20.12 -13.84 7.00
C LEU A 69 -21.19 -14.67 7.72
N SER A 70 -21.43 -15.87 7.22
CA SER A 70 -22.39 -16.84 7.79
C SER A 70 -21.74 -17.76 8.80
N ARG A 71 -20.54 -18.26 8.47
CA ARG A 71 -19.83 -19.24 9.30
C ARG A 71 -18.32 -19.11 9.14
N ILE A 72 -17.60 -19.20 10.23
CA ILE A 72 -16.13 -19.39 10.22
C ILE A 72 -15.87 -20.87 9.95
N LEU A 73 -15.06 -21.15 8.93
CA LEU A 73 -14.66 -22.49 8.58
C LEU A 73 -13.42 -22.93 9.37
N ASP A 74 -12.33 -22.20 9.21
CA ASP A 74 -11.09 -22.44 9.92
C ASP A 74 -10.18 -21.19 9.94
N LEU A 75 -9.09 -21.30 10.72
CA LEU A 75 -7.97 -20.38 10.71
C LEU A 75 -6.70 -21.19 10.48
N THR A 76 -6.23 -21.19 9.26
CA THR A 76 -4.97 -21.86 8.89
C THR A 76 -3.78 -21.01 9.34
N VAL A 77 -2.79 -21.60 10.00
CA VAL A 77 -1.56 -20.96 10.45
C VAL A 77 -0.38 -21.51 9.65
N ASN A 78 0.19 -20.71 8.78
CA ASN A 78 1.37 -21.06 7.99
C ASN A 78 2.64 -20.70 8.75
N ILE A 79 3.51 -21.67 8.97
CA ILE A 79 4.75 -21.49 9.73
C ILE A 79 5.95 -21.85 8.83
N ASN A 80 6.75 -20.84 8.51
CA ASN A 80 7.94 -20.97 7.69
C ASN A 80 9.21 -20.76 8.52
N LYS A 81 10.28 -21.49 8.19
CA LYS A 81 11.59 -21.26 8.80
C LYS A 81 12.10 -19.89 8.41
N TYR A 82 12.52 -19.10 9.40
CA TYR A 82 13.08 -17.78 9.20
C TYR A 82 14.58 -17.75 9.47
N ASN A 83 15.36 -17.36 8.45
CA ASN A 83 16.78 -17.11 8.60
C ASN A 83 16.99 -15.62 8.88
N LEU A 84 17.42 -15.32 10.11
CA LEU A 84 17.75 -13.95 10.55
C LEU A 84 19.08 -13.49 9.98
N MET A 85 19.16 -12.21 9.63
CA MET A 85 20.46 -11.54 9.47
C MET A 85 21.21 -11.61 10.80
N ARG A 86 22.35 -12.25 10.83
CA ARG A 86 23.20 -12.40 12.03
C ARG A 86 24.31 -11.36 11.99
N ALA A 87 24.56 -10.68 13.11
CA ALA A 87 25.65 -9.75 13.27
C ALA A 87 26.81 -10.41 14.03
N GLY A 88 28.01 -10.38 13.45
CA GLY A 88 29.23 -10.89 14.06
C GLY A 88 30.45 -10.38 13.29
N CYS A 89 31.63 -10.37 13.85
CA CYS A 89 32.89 -9.89 13.29
C CYS A 89 32.98 -8.37 13.01
N HIS A 90 34.18 -7.85 13.09
CA HIS A 90 34.48 -6.43 12.89
C HIS A 90 34.43 -6.04 11.41
N ILE A 91 33.52 -5.12 11.03
CA ILE A 91 33.46 -4.49 9.70
C ILE A 91 34.05 -3.08 9.78
N LYS A 92 34.88 -2.73 8.82
CA LYS A 92 35.48 -1.37 8.75
C LYS A 92 34.42 -0.35 8.34
N LEU A 93 34.41 0.80 9.03
CA LEU A 93 33.55 1.93 8.65
C LEU A 93 33.93 2.47 7.26
N PRO A 94 32.96 2.86 6.42
CA PRO A 94 33.21 3.63 5.21
C PRO A 94 34.02 4.89 5.50
N ARG A 95 34.88 5.29 4.57
CA ARG A 95 35.80 6.43 4.73
C ARG A 95 35.06 7.72 5.09
N GLU A 96 33.94 7.97 4.43
CA GLU A 96 33.10 9.16 4.64
C GLU A 96 32.52 9.21 6.06
N ILE A 97 32.12 8.07 6.62
CA ILE A 97 31.63 7.96 8.01
C ILE A 97 32.77 8.15 9.00
N THR A 98 33.93 7.54 8.72
CA THR A 98 35.12 7.66 9.57
C THR A 98 35.60 9.11 9.67
N MET A 99 35.57 9.86 8.57
CA MET A 99 35.97 11.27 8.52
C MET A 99 35.07 12.17 9.39
N LYS A 100 33.81 11.81 9.57
CA LYS A 100 32.89 12.55 10.45
C LYS A 100 33.24 12.42 11.94
N ARG A 101 34.05 11.44 12.35
CA ARG A 101 34.43 11.17 13.75
C ARG A 101 33.22 11.12 14.71
N ALA A 102 32.11 10.63 14.22
CA ALA A 102 30.80 10.59 14.91
C ALA A 102 30.46 9.19 15.43
N VAL A 103 31.17 8.16 14.97
CA VAL A 103 30.94 6.75 15.29
C VAL A 103 32.18 6.15 15.93
N ILE A 104 31.97 5.35 16.97
CA ILE A 104 33.02 4.53 17.60
C ILE A 104 32.74 3.08 17.25
N ASN A 105 33.70 2.46 16.59
CA ASN A 105 33.64 1.07 16.14
C ASN A 105 34.66 0.26 16.94
N VAL A 106 34.22 -0.42 17.98
CA VAL A 106 35.07 -1.23 18.85
C VAL A 106 35.55 -2.47 18.11
N GLN A 107 36.85 -2.70 18.08
CA GLN A 107 37.50 -3.84 17.43
C GLN A 107 37.49 -5.04 18.39
N SER A 108 36.36 -5.72 18.48
CA SER A 108 36.20 -6.95 19.25
C SER A 108 36.60 -8.18 18.42
N LYS A 109 37.03 -9.24 19.11
CA LYS A 109 37.38 -10.53 18.52
C LYS A 109 36.25 -11.52 18.57
N ASP A 110 35.20 -11.18 19.30
CA ASP A 110 34.02 -12.01 19.50
C ASP A 110 32.79 -11.49 18.66
N ASN A 111 31.70 -12.24 18.71
CA ASN A 111 30.47 -11.90 17.99
C ASN A 111 29.55 -10.96 18.79
N ALA A 112 30.03 -10.34 19.88
CA ALA A 112 29.25 -9.50 20.79
C ALA A 112 29.30 -7.99 20.43
N CYS A 113 29.41 -7.63 19.16
CA CYS A 113 29.57 -6.24 18.71
C CYS A 113 28.50 -5.27 19.24
N VAL A 114 27.25 -5.72 19.41
CA VAL A 114 26.18 -4.91 20.03
C VAL A 114 26.51 -4.61 21.49
N ALA A 115 26.92 -5.62 22.26
CA ALA A 115 27.26 -5.45 23.66
C ALA A 115 28.44 -4.50 23.85
N TRP A 116 29.49 -4.66 23.04
CA TRP A 116 30.62 -3.75 23.02
C TRP A 116 30.26 -2.33 22.64
N ALA A 117 29.40 -2.14 21.63
CA ALA A 117 28.94 -0.82 21.23
C ALA A 117 28.09 -0.13 22.33
N VAL A 118 27.24 -0.90 23.04
CA VAL A 118 26.48 -0.41 24.18
C VAL A 118 27.40 -0.07 25.36
N VAL A 119 28.35 -0.93 25.70
CA VAL A 119 29.32 -0.64 26.78
C VAL A 119 30.10 0.61 26.47
N ALA A 120 30.57 0.77 25.22
CA ALA A 120 31.27 1.99 24.81
C ALA A 120 30.42 3.26 24.98
N ALA A 121 29.09 3.15 24.79
CA ALA A 121 28.16 4.25 25.01
C ALA A 121 27.94 4.56 26.50
N LEU A 122 27.86 3.53 27.32
CA LEU A 122 27.59 3.66 28.77
C LEU A 122 28.83 4.00 29.59
N HIS A 123 30.02 3.61 29.12
CA HIS A 123 31.34 3.81 29.76
C HIS A 123 32.33 4.40 28.75
N PRO A 124 32.15 5.65 28.30
CA PRO A 124 33.01 6.24 27.26
C PRO A 124 34.45 6.28 27.68
N ALA A 125 35.35 5.74 26.85
CA ALA A 125 36.78 5.87 27.04
C ALA A 125 37.30 7.20 26.50
N GLU A 126 38.33 7.79 27.14
CA GLU A 126 38.99 9.01 26.70
C GLU A 126 40.02 8.70 25.61
N ASP A 127 40.82 7.64 25.80
CA ASP A 127 41.86 7.20 24.89
C ASP A 127 41.57 5.82 24.30
N HIS A 128 42.19 5.55 23.14
CA HIS A 128 42.14 4.26 22.47
C HIS A 128 40.72 3.69 22.30
N VAL A 129 39.76 4.57 21.99
CA VAL A 129 38.29 4.29 21.90
C VAL A 129 37.89 3.12 21.00
N TYR A 130 38.79 2.62 20.17
CA TYR A 130 38.52 1.49 19.27
C TYR A 130 38.97 0.13 19.85
N ARG A 131 39.63 0.11 21.01
CA ARG A 131 40.12 -1.13 21.63
C ARG A 131 39.12 -1.64 22.67
N GLU A 132 38.84 -2.95 22.64
CA GLU A 132 38.01 -3.60 23.65
C GLU A 132 38.58 -3.45 25.07
N SER A 133 39.90 -3.47 25.21
CA SER A 133 40.60 -3.29 26.50
C SER A 133 40.42 -1.91 27.15
N SER A 134 39.91 -0.93 26.44
CA SER A 134 39.60 0.40 26.97
C SER A 134 38.25 0.46 27.69
N TYR A 135 37.52 -0.63 27.72
CA TYR A 135 36.17 -0.73 28.28
C TYR A 135 36.06 -1.87 29.29
N PRO A 136 35.15 -1.79 30.28
CA PRO A 136 34.82 -2.96 31.08
C PRO A 136 34.27 -4.06 30.19
N HIS A 137 34.53 -5.31 30.54
CA HIS A 137 33.97 -6.42 29.79
C HIS A 137 32.44 -6.41 29.88
N TYR A 138 31.70 -6.58 28.76
CA TYR A 138 30.27 -6.45 28.72
C TYR A 138 29.54 -7.38 29.68
N THR A 139 30.07 -8.57 29.96
CA THR A 139 29.50 -9.53 30.94
C THR A 139 29.49 -9.03 32.38
N THR A 140 30.32 -8.03 32.69
CA THR A 140 30.36 -7.47 34.04
C THR A 140 29.39 -6.31 34.28
N VAL A 141 28.92 -5.69 33.21
CA VAL A 141 28.12 -4.45 33.28
C VAL A 141 26.73 -4.57 32.63
N LEU A 142 26.50 -5.64 31.84
CA LEU A 142 25.21 -5.87 31.17
C LEU A 142 24.56 -7.16 31.62
N ASN A 143 23.23 -7.13 31.75
CA ASN A 143 22.45 -8.33 31.98
C ASN A 143 22.18 -9.00 30.60
N LEU A 144 22.77 -10.19 30.42
CA LEU A 144 22.74 -10.95 29.19
C LEU A 144 21.89 -12.23 29.29
N GLN A 145 21.04 -12.32 30.28
CA GLN A 145 20.19 -13.48 30.47
C GLN A 145 19.35 -13.77 29.21
N ASP A 146 19.44 -14.99 28.70
CA ASP A 146 18.80 -15.44 27.47
C ASP A 146 19.08 -14.56 26.22
N ILE A 147 20.23 -13.95 26.16
CA ILE A 147 20.75 -13.22 25.00
C ILE A 147 21.88 -14.04 24.39
N GLU A 148 21.72 -14.41 23.13
CA GLU A 148 22.73 -15.14 22.35
C GLU A 148 23.43 -14.22 21.37
N PHE A 149 24.73 -14.41 21.17
CA PHE A 149 25.51 -13.70 20.15
C PHE A 149 25.84 -14.62 18.98
N PRO A 150 25.82 -14.07 17.75
CA PRO A 150 25.54 -12.69 17.36
C PRO A 150 24.07 -12.29 17.54
N MET A 151 23.86 -11.12 18.14
CA MET A 151 22.54 -10.60 18.45
C MET A 151 21.83 -10.04 17.21
N THR A 152 20.54 -10.25 17.13
CA THR A 152 19.67 -9.78 16.04
C THR A 152 18.90 -8.52 16.45
N LEU A 153 18.37 -7.78 15.47
CA LEU A 153 17.55 -6.57 15.72
C LEU A 153 16.34 -6.85 16.63
N SER A 154 15.73 -8.02 16.50
CA SER A 154 14.57 -8.43 17.28
C SER A 154 14.90 -8.68 18.77
N GLN A 155 16.09 -9.14 19.07
CA GLN A 155 16.54 -9.37 20.46
C GLN A 155 16.84 -8.06 21.20
N ILE A 156 17.00 -6.94 20.49
CA ILE A 156 17.29 -5.64 21.10
C ILE A 156 16.17 -5.23 22.08
N LYS A 157 14.90 -5.48 21.78
CA LYS A 157 13.79 -5.16 22.71
C LYS A 157 13.95 -5.87 24.07
N LYS A 158 14.30 -7.16 24.05
CA LYS A 158 14.57 -7.93 25.28
C LYS A 158 15.80 -7.39 26.01
N PHE A 159 16.86 -7.08 25.27
CA PHE A 159 18.09 -6.52 25.82
C PHE A 159 17.88 -5.14 26.46
N GLU A 160 17.05 -4.26 25.87
CA GLU A 160 16.63 -2.97 26.44
C GLU A 160 15.92 -3.14 27.79
N LEU A 161 15.01 -4.12 27.90
CA LEU A 161 14.29 -4.40 29.14
C LEU A 161 15.22 -4.86 30.24
N HIS A 162 16.12 -5.82 29.95
CA HIS A 162 17.04 -6.38 30.93
C HIS A 162 18.04 -5.38 31.46
N ASN A 163 18.41 -4.37 30.65
CA ASN A 163 19.46 -3.40 31.01
C ASN A 163 18.90 -2.00 31.34
N ASN A 164 17.58 -1.83 31.31
CA ASN A 164 16.92 -0.54 31.52
C ASN A 164 17.50 0.59 30.67
N ILE A 165 17.69 0.32 29.38
CA ILE A 165 18.20 1.27 28.37
C ILE A 165 17.19 1.36 27.22
N SER A 166 17.39 2.35 26.33
CA SER A 166 16.69 2.45 25.05
C SER A 166 17.69 2.55 23.91
N ILE A 167 17.43 1.86 22.79
CA ILE A 167 18.36 1.73 21.67
C ILE A 167 17.67 2.07 20.36
N ASN A 168 18.16 3.09 19.66
CA ASN A 168 17.84 3.31 18.25
C ASN A 168 18.92 2.70 17.38
N VAL A 169 18.51 2.11 16.25
CA VAL A 169 19.43 1.53 15.27
C VAL A 169 19.25 2.20 13.92
N TYR A 170 20.35 2.61 13.33
CA TYR A 170 20.41 3.23 12.02
C TYR A 170 21.24 2.37 11.07
N CYS A 171 21.02 2.48 9.78
CA CYS A 171 21.85 1.85 8.76
C CYS A 171 22.35 2.86 7.74
N ILE A 172 23.27 2.40 6.90
CA ILE A 172 23.81 3.16 5.78
C ILE A 172 23.12 2.69 4.51
N GLU A 173 22.38 3.58 3.86
CA GLU A 173 21.79 3.35 2.54
C GLU A 173 22.71 3.85 1.40
N LYS A 174 22.19 3.80 0.16
CA LYS A 174 22.88 4.33 -1.02
C LYS A 174 23.36 5.76 -0.77
N GLU A 175 24.51 6.12 -1.33
CA GLU A 175 25.14 7.45 -1.17
C GLU A 175 25.55 7.80 0.28
N ASN A 176 25.74 6.80 1.14
CA ASN A 176 26.10 6.97 2.56
C ASN A 176 25.06 7.73 3.39
N ASN A 177 23.79 7.68 3.01
CA ASN A 177 22.68 8.23 3.79
C ASN A 177 22.41 7.38 5.02
N ILE A 178 22.25 8.01 6.16
CA ILE A 178 21.91 7.36 7.42
C ILE A 178 20.39 7.39 7.60
N VAL A 179 19.80 6.23 7.83
CA VAL A 179 18.36 6.09 8.06
C VAL A 179 18.08 5.20 9.27
N PRO A 180 16.99 5.46 10.03
CA PRO A 180 16.60 4.60 11.13
C PRO A 180 16.00 3.29 10.58
N ILE A 181 16.42 2.15 11.15
CA ILE A 181 15.84 0.83 10.86
C ILE A 181 15.14 0.22 12.07
N ARG A 182 15.40 0.74 13.26
CA ARG A 182 14.71 0.40 14.49
C ARG A 182 14.73 1.60 15.43
N LEU A 183 13.58 1.96 15.96
CA LEU A 183 13.42 3.01 16.96
C LEU A 183 12.85 2.40 18.24
N SER A 184 13.37 2.84 19.39
CA SER A 184 12.83 2.44 20.69
C SER A 184 11.45 3.08 20.91
N GLU A 185 10.50 2.31 21.44
CA GLU A 185 9.14 2.81 21.74
C GLU A 185 9.18 3.93 22.79
N GLN A 186 10.05 3.79 23.79
CA GLN A 186 10.22 4.78 24.87
C GLN A 186 11.69 5.13 25.03
N LYS A 187 12.01 6.40 24.87
CA LYS A 187 13.34 6.91 25.18
C LYS A 187 13.51 6.99 26.69
N LYS A 188 14.54 6.28 27.19
CA LYS A 188 14.93 6.28 28.59
C LYS A 188 16.10 7.22 28.82
N ASP A 189 16.41 7.54 30.09
CA ASP A 189 17.56 8.38 30.47
C ASP A 189 18.87 7.83 29.91
N ARG A 190 19.02 6.50 29.92
CA ARG A 190 20.14 5.80 29.27
C ARG A 190 19.77 5.40 27.86
N HIS A 191 20.05 6.27 26.89
CA HIS A 191 19.72 6.09 25.49
C HIS A 191 20.97 5.90 24.65
N VAL A 192 20.96 4.90 23.74
CA VAL A 192 22.09 4.54 22.88
C VAL A 192 21.65 4.52 21.42
N ASN A 193 22.42 5.20 20.56
CA ASN A 193 22.25 5.14 19.12
C ASN A 193 23.31 4.20 18.53
N LEU A 194 22.89 3.19 17.75
CA LEU A 194 23.78 2.23 17.10
C LEU A 194 23.71 2.39 15.58
N LEU A 195 24.85 2.18 14.93
CA LEU A 195 24.97 2.08 13.48
C LEU A 195 25.11 0.60 13.12
N TYR A 196 24.20 0.09 12.32
CA TYR A 196 24.23 -1.24 11.72
C TYR A 196 24.88 -1.16 10.34
N MET A 197 25.80 -2.06 10.07
CA MET A 197 26.49 -2.21 8.80
C MET A 197 26.45 -3.67 8.37
N GLN A 198 26.45 -3.91 7.07
CA GLN A 198 26.44 -5.23 6.48
C GLN A 198 27.54 -5.32 5.42
N ASP A 199 28.23 -6.44 5.34
CA ASP A 199 29.22 -6.70 4.29
C ASP A 199 28.59 -7.43 3.09
N SER A 200 29.41 -7.70 2.08
CA SER A 200 29.01 -8.43 0.87
C SER A 200 28.65 -9.91 1.10
N GLN A 201 28.89 -10.43 2.30
CA GLN A 201 28.58 -11.82 2.71
C GLN A 201 27.38 -11.90 3.66
N ASP A 202 26.57 -10.85 3.74
CA ASP A 202 25.42 -10.73 4.64
C ASP A 202 25.75 -10.79 6.15
N VAL A 203 27.01 -10.54 6.52
CA VAL A 203 27.43 -10.44 7.91
C VAL A 203 27.18 -9.03 8.41
N GLY A 204 26.36 -8.88 9.46
CA GLY A 204 26.05 -7.59 10.07
C GLY A 204 27.00 -7.23 11.21
N HIS A 205 27.16 -5.94 11.46
CA HIS A 205 28.00 -5.39 12.53
C HIS A 205 27.38 -4.13 13.13
N PHE A 206 27.53 -3.93 14.44
CA PHE A 206 27.05 -2.75 15.14
C PHE A 206 28.20 -1.90 15.68
N ALA A 207 28.07 -0.59 15.52
CA ALA A 207 28.99 0.40 16.07
C ALA A 207 28.22 1.47 16.85
N TRP A 208 28.83 2.11 17.86
CA TRP A 208 28.19 3.16 18.62
C TRP A 208 28.23 4.51 17.90
N ILE A 209 27.07 5.15 17.72
CA ILE A 209 26.97 6.54 17.25
C ILE A 209 27.16 7.48 18.45
N LYS A 210 28.37 8.01 18.60
CA LYS A 210 28.69 8.96 19.66
C LYS A 210 28.00 10.32 19.47
N ASN A 211 27.81 10.73 18.22
CA ASN A 211 27.20 12.02 17.90
C ASN A 211 26.36 11.91 16.62
N LEU A 212 25.05 11.71 16.80
CA LEU A 212 24.11 11.56 15.68
C LEU A 212 24.04 12.83 14.83
N SER A 213 23.97 14.01 15.44
CA SER A 213 23.90 15.28 14.72
C SER A 213 25.08 15.46 13.78
N ARG A 214 26.30 15.13 14.23
CA ARG A 214 27.51 15.21 13.41
C ARG A 214 27.51 14.16 12.28
N LEU A 215 26.92 13.00 12.53
CA LEU A 215 26.83 11.92 11.55
C LEU A 215 25.91 12.30 10.38
N VAL A 216 24.74 12.86 10.67
CA VAL A 216 23.67 13.09 9.68
C VAL A 216 23.61 14.54 9.15
N SER A 217 24.33 15.49 9.73
CA SER A 217 24.24 16.91 9.38
C SER A 217 24.42 17.20 7.88
N SER A 218 25.35 16.53 7.22
CA SER A 218 25.66 16.77 5.80
C SER A 218 24.56 16.28 4.85
N GLN A 219 23.76 15.31 5.27
CA GLN A 219 22.61 14.83 4.47
C GLN A 219 21.34 15.67 4.66
N LEU A 220 21.29 16.45 5.75
CA LEU A 220 20.08 17.21 6.11
C LEU A 220 20.17 18.67 5.70
N SER A 221 21.36 19.29 5.74
CA SER A 221 21.51 20.71 5.45
C SER A 221 22.94 21.10 5.09
N CYS A 222 23.07 22.06 4.19
CA CYS A 222 24.37 22.69 3.89
C CYS A 222 24.79 23.73 4.94
N SER A 223 23.97 23.98 5.97
CA SER A 223 24.26 24.97 7.02
C SER A 223 25.36 24.52 7.96
N LYS A 224 26.30 25.42 8.26
CA LYS A 224 27.37 25.18 9.26
C LYS A 224 26.94 25.53 10.71
N ARG A 225 25.72 26.02 10.92
CA ARG A 225 25.20 26.37 12.25
C ARG A 225 24.83 25.12 13.02
N ARG A 226 24.89 25.20 14.37
CA ARG A 226 24.45 24.12 15.25
C ARG A 226 22.96 23.84 14.98
N GLN A 227 22.63 22.55 14.78
CA GLN A 227 21.29 22.06 14.56
C GLN A 227 20.92 21.05 15.64
N TYR A 228 19.65 21.10 16.05
CA TYR A 228 19.05 20.17 17.00
C TYR A 228 18.26 19.15 16.21
N ILE A 229 18.65 17.87 16.27
CA ILE A 229 18.15 16.83 15.38
C ILE A 229 17.30 15.86 16.17
N CYS A 230 16.09 15.60 15.65
CA CYS A 230 15.24 14.53 16.17
C CYS A 230 15.88 13.18 15.85
N ASP A 231 16.09 12.34 16.85
CA ASP A 231 16.67 11.02 16.70
C ASP A 231 15.70 9.97 16.11
N ARG A 232 14.44 10.32 15.91
CA ARG A 232 13.44 9.46 15.23
C ARG A 232 13.33 9.77 13.74
N CYS A 233 12.89 10.97 13.39
CA CYS A 233 12.66 11.35 11.98
C CYS A 233 13.88 11.98 11.30
N LEU A 234 14.96 12.21 12.04
CA LEU A 234 16.20 12.89 11.60
C LEU A 234 15.99 14.32 11.09
N HIS A 235 14.80 14.92 11.31
CA HIS A 235 14.59 16.33 10.99
C HIS A 235 15.38 17.24 11.95
N TYR A 236 15.77 18.45 11.49
CA TYR A 236 16.56 19.38 12.27
C TYR A 236 15.80 20.66 12.61
N PHE A 237 16.10 21.21 13.79
CA PHE A 237 15.49 22.42 14.33
C PHE A 237 16.56 23.46 14.65
N ARG A 238 16.18 24.73 14.66
CA ARG A 238 17.09 25.86 14.97
C ARG A 238 17.26 26.07 16.47
N SER A 239 16.36 25.57 17.31
CA SER A 239 16.43 25.67 18.77
C SER A 239 16.03 24.34 19.42
N ASP A 240 16.46 24.15 20.66
CA ASP A 240 16.09 22.97 21.45
C ASP A 240 14.59 22.98 21.81
N ASP A 241 14.02 24.13 22.11
CA ASP A 241 12.61 24.25 22.46
C ASP A 241 11.70 23.73 21.33
N LYS A 242 12.04 24.06 20.07
CA LYS A 242 11.32 23.53 18.90
C LYS A 242 11.49 22.01 18.76
N LEU A 243 12.68 21.48 19.04
CA LEU A 243 12.91 20.04 19.05
C LEU A 243 12.07 19.37 20.14
N GLN A 244 12.01 19.93 21.36
CA GLN A 244 11.22 19.35 22.45
C GLN A 244 9.72 19.34 22.13
N SER A 245 9.20 20.42 21.58
CA SER A 245 7.80 20.48 21.12
C SER A 245 7.51 19.43 20.05
N HIS A 246 8.39 19.29 19.07
CA HIS A 246 8.25 18.30 18.00
C HIS A 246 8.31 16.85 18.50
N ILE A 247 9.17 16.53 19.47
CA ILE A 247 9.36 15.16 19.99
C ILE A 247 8.05 14.58 20.54
N VAL A 248 7.17 15.40 21.12
CA VAL A 248 5.88 14.96 21.67
C VAL A 248 5.04 14.29 20.57
N ASP A 249 4.83 14.99 19.47
CA ASP A 249 4.04 14.49 18.34
C ASP A 249 4.78 13.42 17.53
N CYS A 250 6.07 13.63 17.27
CA CYS A 250 6.89 12.71 16.49
C CYS A 250 7.00 11.31 17.10
N ARG A 251 6.94 11.21 18.42
CA ARG A 251 6.98 9.95 19.14
C ARG A 251 5.79 9.06 18.85
N GLU A 252 4.62 9.66 18.66
CA GLU A 252 3.37 8.92 18.45
C GLU A 252 3.15 8.55 16.97
N MET A 253 3.66 9.37 16.05
CA MET A 253 3.28 9.29 14.64
C MET A 253 4.40 8.81 13.70
N ASN A 254 5.65 8.76 14.13
CA ASN A 254 6.76 8.69 13.18
C ASN A 254 7.78 7.61 13.49
N GLU A 255 7.97 6.70 12.52
CA GLU A 255 8.93 5.59 12.60
C GLU A 255 9.99 5.61 11.49
N CYS A 256 10.07 6.69 10.69
CA CYS A 256 10.98 6.78 9.56
C CYS A 256 11.63 8.17 9.43
N ALA A 257 12.70 8.26 8.65
CA ALA A 257 13.31 9.53 8.29
C ALA A 257 12.39 10.35 7.37
N ILE A 258 12.21 11.64 7.70
CA ILE A 258 11.42 12.56 6.90
C ILE A 258 12.36 13.49 6.13
N ARG A 259 12.14 13.59 4.82
CA ARG A 259 12.77 14.58 3.95
C ARG A 259 11.72 15.53 3.44
N LEU A 260 11.81 16.77 3.85
CA LEU A 260 10.96 17.85 3.34
C LEU A 260 11.66 18.56 2.18
N PRO A 261 10.89 19.14 1.24
CA PRO A 261 11.45 19.96 0.18
C PRO A 261 12.14 21.20 0.76
N SER A 262 13.17 21.68 0.06
CA SER A 262 13.77 22.96 0.37
C SER A 262 12.89 24.11 -0.12
N ASP A 263 13.15 25.35 0.34
CA ASP A 263 12.45 26.53 -0.14
C ASP A 263 12.50 26.72 -1.66
N LYS A 264 13.51 26.14 -2.34
CA LYS A 264 13.62 26.17 -3.79
C LYS A 264 12.77 25.09 -4.47
N ASP A 265 12.58 23.96 -3.81
CA ASP A 265 11.94 22.77 -4.37
C ASP A 265 10.50 22.58 -3.88
N LYS A 266 9.97 23.52 -3.11
CA LYS A 266 8.64 23.43 -2.52
C LYS A 266 7.49 23.65 -3.52
N TRP A 267 7.78 24.10 -4.73
CA TRP A 267 6.76 24.37 -5.73
C TRP A 267 6.54 23.19 -6.64
N LEU A 268 5.35 22.62 -6.59
CA LEU A 268 4.94 21.50 -7.41
C LEU A 268 4.06 21.99 -8.57
N ALA A 269 4.62 21.99 -9.77
CA ALA A 269 3.92 22.29 -11.01
C ALA A 269 4.05 21.14 -11.99
N PHE A 270 3.28 21.14 -13.07
CA PHE A 270 3.45 20.17 -14.13
C PHE A 270 4.86 20.31 -14.77
N ASN A 271 5.61 19.21 -14.81
CA ASN A 271 6.97 19.17 -15.35
C ASN A 271 7.23 17.95 -16.30
N ASN A 272 6.27 17.07 -16.47
CA ASN A 272 6.40 15.83 -17.23
C ASN A 272 6.13 16.04 -18.75
N TYR A 273 6.79 17.03 -19.36
CA TYR A 273 6.58 17.39 -20.77
C TYR A 273 6.94 16.27 -21.77
N ASN A 274 7.87 15.38 -21.41
CA ASN A 274 8.24 14.21 -22.18
C ASN A 274 7.10 13.18 -22.32
N ARG A 275 6.09 13.22 -21.44
CA ARG A 275 4.93 12.31 -21.48
C ARG A 275 3.83 12.75 -22.46
N LYS A 276 4.05 13.84 -23.21
CA LYS A 276 3.18 14.28 -24.30
C LYS A 276 3.35 13.43 -25.55
N GLU A 277 4.56 12.92 -25.77
CA GLU A 277 4.88 12.06 -26.91
C GLU A 277 4.38 10.64 -26.65
N ARG A 278 3.86 9.98 -27.69
CA ARG A 278 3.44 8.57 -27.55
C ARG A 278 4.64 7.66 -27.34
N LEU A 279 4.50 6.71 -26.44
CA LEU A 279 5.45 5.61 -26.36
C LEU A 279 5.46 4.86 -27.70
N PRO A 280 6.65 4.61 -28.30
CA PRO A 280 6.76 3.97 -29.59
C PRO A 280 6.14 2.57 -29.60
N PHE A 281 6.42 1.77 -28.59
CA PHE A 281 5.98 0.39 -28.49
C PHE A 281 5.27 0.17 -27.16
N VAL A 282 4.10 -0.50 -27.23
CA VAL A 282 3.36 -1.04 -26.10
C VAL A 282 3.05 -2.51 -26.39
N VAL A 283 3.31 -3.38 -25.44
CA VAL A 283 3.05 -4.82 -25.57
C VAL A 283 1.88 -5.18 -24.69
N TYR A 284 0.82 -5.72 -25.28
CA TYR A 284 -0.34 -6.28 -24.60
C TYR A 284 -0.19 -7.77 -24.54
N ALA A 285 -0.46 -8.38 -23.40
CA ALA A 285 -0.03 -9.74 -23.19
C ALA A 285 -0.91 -10.46 -22.16
N ASP A 286 -1.05 -11.80 -22.28
CA ASP A 286 -1.81 -12.67 -21.37
C ASP A 286 -1.24 -14.09 -21.39
N LEU A 287 -1.49 -14.88 -20.32
CA LEU A 287 -1.00 -16.25 -20.18
C LEU A 287 -2.07 -17.22 -19.67
N GLU A 288 -1.92 -18.50 -19.99
CA GLU A 288 -2.76 -19.58 -19.51
C GLU A 288 -1.96 -20.61 -18.73
N CYS A 289 -2.54 -21.10 -17.64
CA CYS A 289 -1.89 -22.08 -16.75
C CYS A 289 -2.69 -23.38 -16.66
N VAL A 290 -1.95 -24.50 -16.57
CA VAL A 290 -2.48 -25.78 -16.08
C VAL A 290 -2.51 -25.71 -14.56
N LEU A 291 -3.63 -26.11 -13.96
CA LEU A 291 -3.85 -26.10 -12.51
C LEU A 291 -3.63 -27.50 -11.92
N ARG A 292 -2.39 -27.89 -11.68
CA ARG A 292 -2.06 -29.22 -11.14
C ARG A 292 -2.39 -29.32 -9.66
N THR A 293 -3.05 -30.40 -9.29
CA THR A 293 -3.31 -30.76 -7.90
C THR A 293 -2.22 -31.73 -7.43
N ASP A 294 -1.07 -31.21 -7.02
CA ASP A 294 0.09 -32.00 -6.58
C ASP A 294 0.20 -31.95 -5.05
N GLY A 295 -0.57 -32.74 -4.34
CA GLY A 295 -0.43 -32.78 -2.88
C GLY A 295 -0.92 -34.06 -2.27
N ASP A 296 -0.16 -34.60 -1.32
CA ASP A 296 -0.64 -35.63 -0.41
C ASP A 296 -1.53 -34.95 0.64
N PRO A 297 -2.87 -35.15 0.62
CA PRO A 297 -3.77 -34.55 1.60
C PRO A 297 -3.48 -34.99 3.05
N MET A 298 -2.67 -36.03 3.24
CA MET A 298 -2.27 -36.58 4.55
C MET A 298 -0.97 -35.94 5.06
N ALA A 299 -0.28 -35.16 4.25
CA ALA A 299 0.91 -34.43 4.68
C ALA A 299 0.53 -33.24 5.60
N SER A 300 1.37 -32.94 6.57
CA SER A 300 1.17 -31.80 7.50
C SER A 300 1.19 -30.42 6.83
N THR A 301 1.76 -30.34 5.63
CA THR A 301 1.72 -29.20 4.70
C THR A 301 1.79 -29.74 3.29
N TYR A 302 0.85 -29.36 2.43
CA TYR A 302 0.88 -29.74 1.02
C TYR A 302 0.51 -28.53 0.15
N THR A 303 1.01 -28.52 -1.08
CA THR A 303 0.61 -27.54 -2.09
C THR A 303 -0.77 -27.94 -2.59
N PHE A 304 -1.76 -27.10 -2.32
CA PHE A 304 -3.14 -27.37 -2.73
C PHE A 304 -3.26 -27.40 -4.26
N GLN A 305 -2.58 -26.49 -4.92
CA GLN A 305 -2.61 -26.35 -6.37
C GLN A 305 -1.29 -25.74 -6.86
N HIS A 306 -0.72 -26.33 -7.91
CA HIS A 306 0.46 -25.83 -8.59
C HIS A 306 0.06 -25.31 -9.97
N HIS A 307 0.32 -24.03 -10.23
CA HIS A 307 0.00 -23.39 -11.50
C HIS A 307 1.23 -23.44 -12.40
N GLN A 308 1.12 -24.06 -13.55
CA GLN A 308 2.19 -24.17 -14.54
C GLN A 308 1.76 -23.51 -15.85
N VAL A 309 2.47 -22.45 -16.26
CA VAL A 309 2.22 -21.77 -17.55
C VAL A 309 2.42 -22.75 -18.70
N PHE A 310 1.44 -22.84 -19.61
CA PHE A 310 1.52 -23.65 -20.80
C PHE A 310 1.35 -22.86 -22.08
N SER A 311 0.63 -21.74 -22.04
CA SER A 311 0.40 -20.89 -23.21
C SER A 311 0.52 -19.42 -22.86
N VAL A 312 0.95 -18.64 -23.83
CA VAL A 312 1.38 -17.28 -23.64
C VAL A 312 1.23 -16.54 -24.95
N ALA A 313 0.53 -15.38 -24.95
CA ALA A 313 0.35 -14.57 -26.15
C ALA A 313 0.58 -13.09 -25.91
N TYR A 314 1.09 -12.40 -26.91
CA TYR A 314 1.22 -10.95 -26.88
C TYR A 314 0.97 -10.28 -28.23
N TYR A 315 0.54 -9.02 -28.15
CA TYR A 315 0.41 -8.14 -29.30
C TYR A 315 1.30 -6.92 -29.12
N VAL A 316 2.22 -6.73 -30.05
CA VAL A 316 3.07 -5.52 -30.09
C VAL A 316 2.31 -4.44 -30.85
N HIS A 317 2.02 -3.33 -30.18
CA HIS A 317 1.47 -2.13 -30.79
C HIS A 317 2.59 -1.13 -31.03
N CYS A 318 2.73 -0.65 -32.26
CA CYS A 318 3.61 0.47 -32.61
C CYS A 318 2.77 1.73 -32.83
N SER A 319 3.06 2.79 -32.08
CA SER A 319 2.30 4.05 -32.16
C SER A 319 2.52 4.84 -33.45
N TYR A 320 3.64 4.61 -34.16
CA TYR A 320 4.07 5.40 -35.31
C TYR A 320 4.02 4.62 -36.61
N ASP A 321 4.27 3.32 -36.59
CA ASP A 321 4.28 2.46 -37.76
C ASP A 321 3.45 1.19 -37.55
N LYS A 322 2.28 1.14 -38.14
CA LYS A 322 1.36 0.00 -38.03
C LYS A 322 1.90 -1.27 -38.67
N SER A 323 2.89 -1.18 -39.58
CA SER A 323 3.50 -2.37 -40.20
C SER A 323 4.35 -3.17 -39.23
N LEU A 324 4.82 -2.53 -38.13
CA LEU A 324 5.57 -3.15 -37.07
C LEU A 324 4.67 -3.79 -36.02
N ALA A 325 3.35 -3.63 -36.12
CA ALA A 325 2.38 -4.21 -35.20
C ALA A 325 2.19 -5.70 -35.52
N ALA A 326 2.55 -6.55 -34.53
CA ALA A 326 2.52 -7.99 -34.67
C ALA A 326 1.89 -8.69 -33.46
N TYR A 327 1.12 -9.76 -33.77
CA TYR A 327 0.68 -10.71 -32.74
C TYR A 327 1.64 -11.89 -32.71
N HIS A 328 2.04 -12.25 -31.50
CA HIS A 328 2.85 -13.42 -31.23
C HIS A 328 2.21 -14.21 -30.10
N SER A 329 2.30 -15.53 -30.13
CA SER A 329 1.89 -16.34 -29.00
C SER A 329 3.07 -16.43 -28.02
N HIS A 330 3.05 -15.65 -26.97
CA HIS A 330 3.88 -15.68 -25.74
C HIS A 330 3.72 -14.38 -24.93
N LEU A 331 3.02 -14.42 -23.77
CA LEU A 331 2.93 -13.48 -22.62
C LEU A 331 1.93 -12.29 -22.64
N PHE A 332 1.17 -11.95 -21.74
CA PHE A 332 0.79 -11.79 -20.34
C PHE A 332 -0.41 -10.84 -20.14
N HIS A 333 -1.32 -11.13 -19.20
CA HIS A 333 -2.34 -10.20 -18.70
C HIS A 333 -2.57 -10.43 -17.20
N ASN A 334 -2.97 -9.37 -16.42
CA ASN A 334 -3.15 -9.33 -14.96
C ASN A 334 -1.86 -9.46 -14.15
N LEU A 335 -0.93 -8.57 -14.42
CA LEU A 335 0.42 -8.57 -13.91
C LEU A 335 0.54 -8.46 -12.38
N SER A 336 -0.35 -7.72 -11.71
CA SER A 336 -0.11 -7.30 -10.32
C SER A 336 -0.45 -8.36 -9.28
N GLY A 337 -1.29 -9.30 -9.60
CA GLY A 337 -1.83 -10.29 -8.66
C GLY A 337 -1.38 -11.74 -8.88
N TYR A 338 -1.06 -12.12 -10.12
CA TYR A 338 -0.82 -13.50 -10.51
C TYR A 338 0.38 -13.65 -11.43
N ASP A 339 0.35 -13.03 -12.62
CA ASP A 339 1.33 -13.24 -13.68
C ASP A 339 2.72 -12.71 -13.35
N SER A 340 2.80 -11.68 -12.50
CA SER A 340 4.08 -11.10 -12.07
C SER A 340 5.01 -12.12 -11.41
N HIS A 341 4.46 -13.13 -10.75
CA HIS A 341 5.25 -14.15 -10.06
C HIS A 341 6.01 -15.04 -11.05
N PHE A 342 5.38 -15.39 -12.17
CA PHE A 342 6.00 -16.20 -13.22
C PHE A 342 7.03 -15.41 -14.03
N ILE A 343 6.74 -14.12 -14.27
CA ILE A 343 7.55 -13.28 -15.14
C ILE A 343 8.81 -12.75 -14.47
N ILE A 344 8.69 -12.35 -13.21
CA ILE A 344 9.78 -11.66 -12.51
C ILE A 344 11.04 -12.53 -12.45
N GLU A 345 10.87 -13.83 -12.18
CA GLU A 345 11.97 -14.79 -12.08
C GLU A 345 12.61 -15.04 -13.45
N GLU A 346 11.80 -15.29 -14.47
CA GLU A 346 12.26 -15.54 -15.83
C GLU A 346 12.97 -14.32 -16.43
N ILE A 347 12.37 -13.12 -16.31
CA ILE A 347 12.99 -11.88 -16.82
C ILE A 347 14.22 -11.47 -16.00
N ALA A 348 14.26 -11.80 -14.70
CA ALA A 348 15.43 -11.54 -13.88
C ALA A 348 16.66 -12.28 -14.40
N THR A 349 16.46 -13.52 -14.86
CA THR A 349 17.52 -14.45 -15.26
C THR A 349 17.82 -14.39 -16.76
N ALA A 350 16.82 -14.11 -17.61
CA ALA A 350 16.94 -14.17 -19.07
C ALA A 350 17.88 -13.10 -19.68
N PHE A 351 18.00 -11.94 -19.04
CA PHE A 351 18.81 -10.83 -19.54
C PHE A 351 19.68 -10.22 -18.44
N GLU A 352 20.93 -9.85 -18.79
CA GLU A 352 21.76 -9.07 -17.87
C GLU A 352 21.16 -7.70 -17.58
N GLY A 353 21.27 -7.26 -16.34
CA GLY A 353 20.84 -5.94 -15.90
C GLY A 353 19.96 -5.97 -14.64
N SER A 354 19.72 -4.81 -14.08
CA SER A 354 18.99 -4.65 -12.83
C SER A 354 17.46 -4.70 -13.01
N ILE A 355 16.76 -5.16 -11.98
CA ILE A 355 15.31 -5.01 -11.88
C ILE A 355 14.99 -3.99 -10.80
N ASN A 356 14.12 -3.03 -11.12
CA ASN A 356 13.53 -2.12 -10.17
C ASN A 356 12.08 -2.55 -9.93
N VAL A 357 11.73 -2.79 -8.67
CA VAL A 357 10.39 -3.21 -8.28
C VAL A 357 9.70 -2.10 -7.52
N LEU A 358 8.44 -1.83 -7.83
CA LEU A 358 7.56 -0.94 -7.08
C LEU A 358 6.54 -1.81 -6.32
N PRO A 359 6.82 -2.21 -5.07
CA PRO A 359 5.99 -3.16 -4.34
C PRO A 359 4.81 -2.48 -3.64
N ILE A 360 3.71 -3.23 -3.46
CA ILE A 360 2.64 -2.94 -2.50
C ILE A 360 2.89 -3.76 -1.23
N THR A 361 3.14 -5.05 -1.40
CA THR A 361 3.53 -6.00 -0.36
C THR A 361 4.71 -6.83 -0.85
N LYS A 362 5.17 -7.81 -0.07
CA LYS A 362 6.21 -8.75 -0.53
C LYS A 362 5.74 -9.63 -1.69
N GLU A 363 4.43 -9.84 -1.78
CA GLU A 363 3.80 -10.71 -2.79
C GLU A 363 3.07 -9.93 -3.90
N LYS A 364 2.88 -8.62 -3.76
CA LYS A 364 2.13 -7.80 -4.73
C LYS A 364 2.92 -6.58 -5.16
N TYR A 365 2.90 -6.31 -6.47
CA TYR A 365 3.65 -5.22 -7.08
C TYR A 365 2.72 -4.28 -7.85
N ILE A 366 2.99 -2.98 -7.79
CA ILE A 366 2.35 -2.01 -8.69
C ILE A 366 2.94 -2.15 -10.09
N SER A 367 4.27 -2.30 -10.17
CA SER A 367 5.03 -2.38 -11.40
C SER A 367 6.43 -2.91 -11.12
N PHE A 368 7.08 -3.44 -12.14
CA PHE A 368 8.51 -3.67 -12.14
C PHE A 368 9.12 -3.24 -13.48
N THR A 369 10.40 -2.90 -13.50
CA THR A 369 11.13 -2.44 -14.67
C THR A 369 12.45 -3.20 -14.77
N LYS A 370 12.66 -3.91 -15.86
CA LYS A 370 13.95 -4.52 -16.23
C LYS A 370 14.76 -3.53 -17.04
N HIS A 371 15.98 -3.28 -16.62
CA HIS A 371 17.00 -2.57 -17.38
C HIS A 371 17.85 -3.61 -18.12
N VAL A 372 17.73 -3.70 -19.44
CA VAL A 372 18.50 -4.63 -20.26
C VAL A 372 19.79 -3.94 -20.68
N LYS A 373 20.94 -4.53 -20.32
CA LYS A 373 22.27 -4.01 -20.66
C LYS A 373 22.69 -4.42 -22.07
N ASP A 374 23.66 -3.71 -22.61
CA ASP A 374 24.38 -4.02 -23.86
C ASP A 374 23.51 -4.16 -25.11
N THR A 375 22.44 -3.35 -25.22
CA THR A 375 21.56 -3.33 -26.38
C THR A 375 22.07 -2.47 -27.54
N ALA A 376 23.22 -1.78 -27.41
CA ALA A 376 23.79 -0.93 -28.43
C ALA A 376 25.07 -1.52 -29.01
N GLU A 377 25.11 -1.70 -30.34
CA GLU A 377 26.31 -2.19 -31.09
C GLU A 377 27.48 -1.18 -31.16
N LYS A 378 27.32 0.04 -30.68
CA LYS A 378 28.37 1.09 -30.71
C LYS A 378 28.56 1.75 -29.35
N SER A 379 29.80 1.83 -28.91
CA SER A 379 30.28 2.20 -27.58
C SER A 379 30.03 3.64 -27.11
N ASP A 380 29.40 4.53 -27.90
CA ASP A 380 29.28 5.95 -27.56
C ASP A 380 27.93 6.40 -27.01
N CYS A 381 26.91 5.53 -27.02
CA CYS A 381 25.61 5.82 -26.44
C CYS A 381 25.20 4.68 -25.52
N ARG A 382 25.27 4.88 -24.20
CA ARG A 382 24.64 4.00 -23.21
C ARG A 382 23.11 4.14 -23.31
N SER A 383 22.50 3.44 -24.24
CA SER A 383 21.05 3.34 -24.34
C SER A 383 20.58 1.96 -23.87
N ASP A 384 20.43 1.80 -22.57
CA ASP A 384 19.80 0.61 -22.00
C ASP A 384 18.32 0.59 -22.37
N ILE A 385 17.83 -0.53 -22.89
CA ILE A 385 16.40 -0.72 -23.09
C ILE A 385 15.75 -0.96 -21.73
N LYS A 386 14.65 -0.25 -21.48
CA LYS A 386 13.84 -0.41 -20.26
C LYS A 386 12.53 -1.09 -20.61
N LEU A 387 12.35 -2.32 -20.13
CA LEU A 387 11.09 -3.03 -20.20
C LEU A 387 10.31 -2.76 -18.93
N ARG A 388 9.23 -1.97 -19.04
CA ARG A 388 8.36 -1.64 -17.93
C ARG A 388 7.09 -2.47 -17.99
N PHE A 389 6.78 -3.15 -16.91
CA PHE A 389 5.57 -3.94 -16.73
C PHE A 389 4.58 -3.15 -15.88
N ILE A 390 3.39 -2.92 -16.43
CA ILE A 390 2.28 -2.20 -15.78
C ILE A 390 1.01 -3.03 -15.87
N ASP A 391 0.13 -2.86 -14.90
CA ASP A 391 -1.14 -3.56 -14.84
C ASP A 391 -2.27 -2.68 -15.38
N SER A 392 -2.95 -3.12 -16.43
CA SER A 392 -4.09 -2.41 -17.04
C SER A 392 -5.27 -2.24 -16.07
N TYR A 393 -5.43 -3.16 -15.12
CA TYR A 393 -6.48 -3.07 -14.10
C TYR A 393 -6.32 -1.85 -13.17
N LYS A 394 -5.07 -1.34 -12.99
CA LYS A 394 -4.79 -0.11 -12.25
C LYS A 394 -5.28 1.16 -12.94
N PHE A 395 -5.70 1.05 -14.19
CA PHE A 395 -6.28 2.15 -14.98
C PHE A 395 -7.77 1.93 -15.22
N LEU A 396 -8.18 0.68 -15.45
CA LEU A 396 -9.55 0.27 -15.79
C LEU A 396 -9.96 -0.86 -14.85
N SER A 397 -10.39 -0.54 -13.66
CA SER A 397 -10.62 -1.46 -12.54
C SER A 397 -11.92 -2.26 -12.67
N THR A 398 -12.11 -2.95 -13.80
CA THR A 398 -13.23 -3.87 -14.03
C THR A 398 -12.81 -4.99 -14.99
N SER A 399 -13.61 -6.05 -15.10
CA SER A 399 -13.30 -7.20 -15.95
C SER A 399 -13.18 -6.82 -17.44
N LEU A 400 -12.33 -7.53 -18.18
CA LEU A 400 -12.17 -7.33 -19.64
C LEU A 400 -13.50 -7.52 -20.37
N GLU A 401 -14.32 -8.49 -19.97
CA GLU A 401 -15.68 -8.70 -20.50
C GLU A 401 -16.54 -7.44 -20.42
N LYS A 402 -16.57 -6.80 -19.23
CA LYS A 402 -17.34 -5.57 -19.04
C LYS A 402 -16.75 -4.40 -19.81
N LEU A 403 -15.42 -4.30 -19.90
CA LEU A 403 -14.77 -3.25 -20.68
C LEU A 403 -15.07 -3.36 -22.17
N THR A 404 -15.05 -4.57 -22.71
CA THR A 404 -15.37 -4.79 -24.12
C THR A 404 -16.83 -4.48 -24.45
N SER A 405 -17.75 -4.74 -23.51
CA SER A 405 -19.18 -4.41 -23.70
C SER A 405 -19.48 -2.91 -23.84
N PHE A 406 -18.54 -2.03 -23.44
CA PHE A 406 -18.63 -0.59 -23.64
C PHE A 406 -18.07 -0.12 -24.99
N LEU A 407 -17.43 -1.01 -25.76
CA LEU A 407 -16.88 -0.68 -27.07
C LEU A 407 -17.82 -1.11 -28.19
N ASN A 408 -18.08 -0.20 -29.10
CA ASN A 408 -18.75 -0.55 -30.35
C ASN A 408 -17.81 -1.29 -31.29
N ASN A 409 -18.34 -2.09 -32.21
CA ASN A 409 -17.54 -2.88 -33.16
C ASN A 409 -16.60 -2.03 -34.05
N ASP A 410 -16.92 -0.75 -34.27
CA ASP A 410 -16.05 0.19 -35.02
C ASP A 410 -14.79 0.56 -34.22
N LYS A 411 -14.76 0.34 -32.92
CA LYS A 411 -13.61 0.59 -32.03
C LYS A 411 -12.67 -0.61 -31.91
N LEU A 412 -13.09 -1.80 -32.33
CA LEU A 412 -12.31 -3.04 -32.28
C LEU A 412 -11.42 -3.18 -33.52
N GLN A 413 -10.56 -2.17 -33.73
CA GLN A 413 -9.72 -2.07 -34.95
C GLN A 413 -8.56 -3.05 -34.95
N ILE A 414 -7.96 -3.31 -33.79
CA ILE A 414 -6.83 -4.24 -33.66
C ILE A 414 -7.33 -5.65 -33.85
N LEU A 415 -8.42 -6.04 -33.18
CA LEU A 415 -9.06 -7.32 -33.35
C LEU A 415 -9.38 -7.57 -34.84
N LYS A 416 -10.06 -6.61 -35.47
CA LYS A 416 -10.43 -6.69 -36.88
C LYS A 416 -9.21 -6.83 -37.82
N SER A 417 -8.11 -6.16 -37.51
CA SER A 417 -6.89 -6.23 -38.31
C SER A 417 -6.20 -7.59 -38.30
N LYS A 418 -6.39 -8.37 -37.22
CA LYS A 418 -5.77 -9.69 -37.02
C LYS A 418 -6.70 -10.87 -37.37
N PHE A 419 -7.96 -10.55 -37.71
CA PHE A 419 -8.98 -11.50 -38.19
C PHE A 419 -9.64 -11.01 -39.47
N GLN A 420 -8.84 -10.73 -40.49
CA GLN A 420 -9.28 -10.03 -41.74
C GLN A 420 -10.25 -10.82 -42.61
N ASN A 421 -10.26 -12.17 -42.52
CA ASN A 421 -11.01 -13.04 -43.44
C ASN A 421 -12.32 -13.60 -42.81
N LEU A 422 -12.75 -13.06 -41.66
CA LEU A 422 -13.96 -13.52 -41.01
C LEU A 422 -15.21 -12.87 -41.63
N SER A 423 -16.29 -13.62 -41.68
CA SER A 423 -17.64 -13.07 -41.89
C SER A 423 -18.02 -12.15 -40.73
N ILE A 424 -19.05 -11.30 -40.97
CA ILE A 424 -19.57 -10.43 -39.90
C ILE A 424 -20.08 -11.25 -38.71
N GLU A 425 -20.69 -12.41 -38.95
CA GLU A 425 -21.18 -13.30 -37.89
C GLU A 425 -20.05 -13.88 -37.07
N GLU A 426 -18.99 -14.38 -37.72
CA GLU A 426 -17.83 -14.91 -37.03
C GLU A 426 -17.08 -13.82 -36.25
N PHE A 427 -16.91 -12.63 -36.84
CA PHE A 427 -16.31 -11.50 -36.15
C PHE A 427 -17.08 -11.14 -34.87
N ASN A 428 -18.42 -11.11 -34.93
CA ASN A 428 -19.26 -10.80 -33.77
C ASN A 428 -19.11 -11.81 -32.63
N LEU A 429 -18.71 -13.06 -32.92
CA LEU A 429 -18.42 -14.04 -31.88
C LEU A 429 -17.14 -13.70 -31.08
N LEU A 430 -16.21 -12.96 -31.69
CA LEU A 430 -14.95 -12.57 -31.07
C LEU A 430 -14.98 -11.19 -30.40
N THR A 431 -16.09 -10.45 -30.48
CA THR A 431 -16.19 -9.09 -29.94
C THR A 431 -16.42 -9.04 -28.41
N ARG A 432 -16.49 -10.19 -27.77
CA ARG A 432 -16.63 -10.35 -26.31
C ARG A 432 -15.62 -11.36 -25.78
N LYS A 433 -15.30 -11.24 -24.52
CA LYS A 433 -14.50 -12.25 -23.83
C LYS A 433 -15.24 -13.59 -23.86
N GLY A 434 -14.56 -14.66 -24.22
CA GLY A 434 -15.04 -16.03 -24.16
C GLY A 434 -15.05 -16.57 -22.72
N VAL A 435 -15.43 -17.86 -22.58
CA VAL A 435 -15.31 -18.59 -21.32
C VAL A 435 -14.31 -19.71 -21.49
N PHE A 436 -13.59 -20.04 -20.40
CA PHE A 436 -12.53 -21.03 -20.43
C PHE A 436 -12.63 -21.96 -19.18
N PRO A 437 -12.46 -23.29 -19.33
CA PRO A 437 -12.60 -24.23 -18.25
C PRO A 437 -11.30 -24.39 -17.45
N TYR A 438 -10.89 -23.35 -16.70
CA TYR A 438 -9.61 -23.26 -16.01
C TYR A 438 -9.30 -24.45 -15.11
N GLU A 439 -10.23 -24.83 -14.25
CA GLU A 439 -10.01 -25.92 -13.28
C GLU A 439 -10.11 -27.33 -13.88
N TYR A 440 -10.72 -27.46 -15.07
CA TYR A 440 -10.75 -28.71 -15.83
C TYR A 440 -9.37 -29.06 -16.42
N ILE A 441 -8.56 -28.02 -16.73
CA ILE A 441 -7.23 -28.22 -17.31
C ILE A 441 -6.22 -28.42 -16.15
N ASP A 442 -6.23 -29.61 -15.61
CA ASP A 442 -5.34 -30.07 -14.54
C ASP A 442 -4.02 -30.70 -15.05
N CYS A 443 -3.95 -31.03 -16.33
CA CYS A 443 -2.77 -31.53 -17.00
C CYS A 443 -2.74 -31.13 -18.49
N VAL A 444 -1.56 -31.17 -19.10
CA VAL A 444 -1.36 -30.81 -20.51
C VAL A 444 -2.12 -31.73 -21.46
N ASP A 445 -2.35 -33.01 -21.06
CA ASP A 445 -3.07 -33.98 -21.90
C ASP A 445 -4.52 -33.53 -22.19
N ARG A 446 -5.15 -32.75 -21.29
CA ARG A 446 -6.50 -32.19 -21.50
C ARG A 446 -6.57 -31.28 -22.74
N LEU A 447 -5.47 -30.66 -23.11
CA LEU A 447 -5.42 -29.81 -24.32
C LEU A 447 -5.61 -30.61 -25.61
N HIS A 448 -5.46 -31.93 -25.58
CA HIS A 448 -5.71 -32.84 -26.70
C HIS A 448 -7.17 -33.33 -26.79
N ASP A 449 -8.03 -32.98 -25.82
CA ASP A 449 -9.45 -33.32 -25.87
C ASP A 449 -10.07 -32.76 -27.16
N THR A 450 -10.78 -33.65 -27.90
CA THR A 450 -11.33 -33.33 -29.23
C THR A 450 -12.77 -32.80 -29.18
N CYS A 451 -13.28 -32.49 -28.00
CA CYS A 451 -14.58 -31.90 -27.80
C CYS A 451 -14.52 -30.86 -26.67
N LEU A 452 -15.40 -29.89 -26.72
CA LEU A 452 -15.59 -28.94 -25.62
C LEU A 452 -16.11 -29.72 -24.40
N PRO A 453 -15.50 -29.57 -23.19
CA PRO A 453 -16.00 -30.24 -22.00
C PRO A 453 -17.40 -29.74 -21.63
N PRO A 454 -18.22 -30.52 -20.90
CA PRO A 454 -19.57 -30.13 -20.51
C PRO A 454 -19.56 -28.88 -19.62
N ARG A 455 -20.69 -28.18 -19.56
CA ARG A 455 -20.83 -26.90 -18.85
C ARG A 455 -20.37 -26.94 -17.39
N GLU A 456 -20.58 -28.06 -16.73
CA GLU A 456 -20.17 -28.32 -15.35
C GLU A 456 -18.64 -28.24 -15.15
N SER A 457 -17.88 -28.54 -16.20
CA SER A 457 -16.41 -28.44 -16.20
C SER A 457 -15.89 -27.00 -16.24
N PHE A 458 -16.75 -26.03 -16.49
CA PHE A 458 -16.43 -24.59 -16.40
C PHE A 458 -16.68 -24.02 -14.99
N TYR A 459 -16.85 -24.88 -14.00
CA TYR A 459 -16.95 -24.47 -12.62
C TYR A 459 -15.67 -23.74 -12.17
N SER A 460 -15.85 -22.68 -11.39
CA SER A 460 -14.75 -21.93 -10.79
C SER A 460 -14.90 -21.87 -9.27
N SER A 461 -13.92 -22.38 -8.57
CA SER A 461 -13.85 -22.30 -7.09
C SER A 461 -13.72 -20.85 -6.59
N LEU A 462 -13.25 -19.91 -7.43
CA LEU A 462 -13.14 -18.49 -7.08
C LEU A 462 -14.52 -17.82 -7.02
N THR A 463 -15.46 -18.22 -7.88
CA THR A 463 -16.80 -17.66 -7.92
C THR A 463 -17.84 -18.54 -7.22
N GLY A 464 -17.53 -19.84 -7.04
CA GLY A 464 -18.45 -20.85 -6.53
C GLY A 464 -19.55 -21.26 -7.53
N ASP A 465 -19.45 -20.81 -8.79
CA ASP A 465 -20.45 -21.04 -9.83
C ASP A 465 -19.82 -21.61 -11.12
N THR A 466 -20.64 -22.20 -11.97
CA THR A 466 -20.30 -22.51 -13.37
C THR A 466 -20.78 -21.41 -14.30
N VAL A 467 -20.32 -21.44 -15.56
CA VAL A 467 -20.74 -20.47 -16.58
C VAL A 467 -22.24 -20.54 -16.89
N SER A 468 -22.83 -19.44 -17.33
CA SER A 468 -24.23 -19.39 -17.73
C SER A 468 -24.51 -20.27 -18.96
N GLU A 469 -25.76 -20.69 -19.16
CA GLU A 469 -26.17 -21.42 -20.37
C GLU A 469 -25.86 -20.65 -21.65
N SER A 470 -26.06 -19.32 -21.63
CA SER A 470 -25.76 -18.45 -22.77
C SER A 470 -24.28 -18.37 -23.10
N ASP A 471 -23.40 -18.38 -22.08
CA ASP A 471 -21.95 -18.33 -22.29
C ASP A 471 -21.42 -19.67 -22.77
N TYR A 472 -21.95 -20.77 -22.25
CA TYR A 472 -21.63 -22.10 -22.74
C TYR A 472 -22.07 -22.30 -24.21
N ALA A 473 -23.30 -21.89 -24.55
CA ALA A 473 -23.78 -21.92 -25.93
C ALA A 473 -22.94 -21.06 -26.88
N HIS A 474 -22.40 -19.92 -26.36
CA HIS A 474 -21.45 -19.10 -27.10
C HIS A 474 -20.13 -19.87 -27.36
N ALA A 475 -19.58 -20.53 -26.34
CA ALA A 475 -18.37 -21.35 -26.48
C ALA A 475 -18.57 -22.49 -27.50
N GLU A 476 -19.70 -23.19 -27.46
CA GLU A 476 -20.03 -24.19 -28.47
C GLU A 476 -20.13 -23.61 -29.90
N ASN A 477 -20.70 -22.41 -30.03
CA ASN A 477 -20.82 -21.75 -31.32
C ASN A 477 -19.44 -21.35 -31.87
N VAL A 478 -18.57 -20.80 -31.00
CA VAL A 478 -17.16 -20.51 -31.33
C VAL A 478 -16.45 -21.80 -31.78
N TRP A 479 -16.55 -22.88 -30.99
CA TRP A 479 -15.95 -24.17 -31.32
C TRP A 479 -16.35 -24.66 -32.72
N LYS A 480 -17.65 -24.63 -33.03
CA LYS A 480 -18.22 -25.10 -34.29
C LYS A 480 -17.82 -24.17 -35.47
N ARG A 481 -17.99 -22.86 -35.33
CA ARG A 481 -17.77 -21.88 -36.39
C ARG A 481 -16.31 -21.73 -36.80
N PHE A 482 -15.41 -21.81 -35.84
CA PHE A 482 -13.96 -21.73 -36.09
C PHE A 482 -13.33 -23.08 -36.38
N SER A 483 -14.14 -24.15 -36.50
CA SER A 483 -13.69 -25.53 -36.80
C SER A 483 -12.57 -25.97 -35.84
N VAL A 484 -12.70 -25.63 -34.57
CA VAL A 484 -11.77 -26.02 -33.52
C VAL A 484 -11.79 -27.53 -33.33
N ARG A 485 -10.63 -28.15 -33.30
CA ARG A 485 -10.48 -29.63 -33.25
C ARG A 485 -10.07 -30.14 -31.90
N THR A 486 -9.36 -29.31 -31.10
CA THR A 486 -8.88 -29.69 -29.78
C THR A 486 -9.08 -28.54 -28.78
N LEU A 487 -9.08 -28.86 -27.48
CA LEU A 487 -9.17 -27.87 -26.43
C LEU A 487 -7.96 -26.91 -26.44
N GLY A 488 -6.79 -27.38 -26.90
CA GLY A 488 -5.62 -26.52 -27.12
C GLY A 488 -5.86 -25.47 -28.21
N GLU A 489 -6.46 -25.85 -29.36
CA GLU A 489 -6.83 -24.88 -30.40
C GLU A 489 -7.89 -23.86 -29.89
N TYR A 490 -8.81 -24.31 -29.03
CA TYR A 490 -9.77 -23.44 -28.37
C TYR A 490 -9.04 -22.45 -27.44
N SER A 491 -8.10 -22.93 -26.63
CA SER A 491 -7.27 -22.10 -25.76
C SER A 491 -6.48 -21.04 -26.57
N ASP A 492 -5.87 -21.40 -27.69
CA ASP A 492 -5.12 -20.47 -28.53
C ASP A 492 -6.03 -19.37 -29.11
N LEU A 493 -7.24 -19.73 -29.54
CA LEU A 493 -8.22 -18.76 -30.04
C LEU A 493 -8.72 -17.85 -28.92
N TYR A 494 -9.01 -18.42 -27.75
CA TYR A 494 -9.43 -17.72 -26.56
C TYR A 494 -8.37 -16.67 -26.15
N LEU A 495 -7.14 -17.10 -25.90
CA LEU A 495 -6.01 -16.27 -25.48
C LEU A 495 -5.70 -15.16 -26.51
N LYS A 496 -5.73 -15.51 -27.82
CA LYS A 496 -5.55 -14.52 -28.89
C LYS A 496 -6.62 -13.44 -28.85
N THR A 497 -7.86 -13.84 -28.65
CA THR A 497 -9.00 -12.91 -28.58
C THR A 497 -8.88 -11.99 -27.38
N ASP A 498 -8.53 -12.51 -26.21
CA ASP A 498 -8.36 -11.74 -24.97
C ASP A 498 -7.26 -10.68 -25.11
N VAL A 499 -6.09 -11.04 -25.62
CA VAL A 499 -4.97 -10.11 -25.84
C VAL A 499 -5.36 -9.00 -26.81
N LEU A 500 -6.07 -9.30 -27.91
CA LEU A 500 -6.46 -8.31 -28.89
C LEU A 500 -7.60 -7.41 -28.39
N LEU A 501 -8.53 -7.94 -27.64
CA LEU A 501 -9.59 -7.17 -26.97
C LEU A 501 -8.98 -6.21 -25.92
N LEU A 502 -8.03 -6.70 -25.11
CA LEU A 502 -7.29 -5.87 -24.16
C LEU A 502 -6.60 -4.70 -24.86
N ALA A 503 -5.92 -5.00 -25.98
CA ALA A 503 -5.22 -3.99 -26.79
C ALA A 503 -6.20 -2.93 -27.33
N ASP A 504 -7.35 -3.35 -27.88
CA ASP A 504 -8.37 -2.41 -28.36
C ASP A 504 -8.95 -1.56 -27.22
N VAL A 505 -9.28 -2.16 -26.08
CA VAL A 505 -9.79 -1.45 -24.89
C VAL A 505 -8.79 -0.39 -24.43
N PHE A 506 -7.55 -0.80 -24.20
CA PHE A 506 -6.53 0.11 -23.65
C PHE A 506 -6.12 1.20 -24.65
N GLU A 507 -5.95 0.89 -25.94
CA GLU A 507 -5.62 1.90 -26.96
C GLU A 507 -6.75 2.90 -27.19
N ASN A 508 -8.02 2.47 -27.14
CA ASN A 508 -9.14 3.42 -27.18
C ASN A 508 -9.12 4.36 -25.97
N PHE A 509 -8.87 3.85 -24.77
CA PHE A 509 -8.73 4.66 -23.55
C PHE A 509 -7.52 5.59 -23.62
N ARG A 510 -6.35 5.08 -24.06
CA ARG A 510 -5.12 5.82 -24.27
C ARG A 510 -5.31 6.99 -25.25
N ASN A 511 -6.04 6.75 -26.35
CA ASN A 511 -6.39 7.78 -27.33
C ASN A 511 -7.24 8.88 -26.71
N LYS A 512 -8.25 8.52 -25.92
CA LYS A 512 -9.10 9.49 -25.20
C LYS A 512 -8.31 10.32 -24.21
N CYS A 513 -7.39 9.73 -23.47
CA CYS A 513 -6.48 10.42 -22.57
C CYS A 513 -5.61 11.45 -23.29
N ILE A 514 -5.07 11.09 -24.44
CA ILE A 514 -4.25 12.00 -25.27
C ILE A 514 -5.10 13.12 -25.87
N GLU A 515 -6.28 12.81 -26.40
CA GLU A 515 -7.21 13.81 -26.92
C GLU A 515 -7.63 14.83 -25.87
N SER A 516 -7.93 14.36 -24.65
CA SER A 516 -8.46 15.21 -23.57
C SER A 516 -7.38 16.05 -22.90
N TYR A 517 -6.21 15.48 -22.61
CA TYR A 517 -5.19 16.11 -21.77
C TYR A 517 -3.81 16.19 -22.43
N GLY A 518 -3.61 15.59 -23.62
CA GLY A 518 -2.34 15.60 -24.34
C GLY A 518 -1.21 14.95 -23.55
N LEU A 519 -1.52 13.84 -22.86
CA LEU A 519 -0.58 13.01 -22.10
C LEU A 519 -0.80 11.54 -22.44
N ASP A 520 0.29 10.82 -22.70
CA ASP A 520 0.19 9.39 -22.95
C ASP A 520 0.12 8.60 -21.65
N LEU A 521 -0.99 7.87 -21.48
CA LEU A 521 -1.30 7.05 -20.32
C LEU A 521 -0.21 5.99 -20.02
N ALA A 522 0.41 5.44 -21.05
CA ALA A 522 1.40 4.38 -20.92
C ALA A 522 2.71 4.76 -20.18
N TYR A 523 2.93 6.05 -19.91
CA TYR A 523 4.03 6.50 -19.05
C TYR A 523 3.76 6.35 -17.55
N TYR A 524 2.52 6.07 -17.16
CA TYR A 524 2.10 6.04 -15.75
C TYR A 524 1.98 4.61 -15.25
N TYR A 525 1.94 4.44 -13.94
CA TYR A 525 1.76 3.15 -13.27
C TYR A 525 0.31 2.88 -12.88
N THR A 526 -0.45 3.96 -12.67
CA THR A 526 -1.84 3.91 -12.20
C THR A 526 -2.63 5.11 -12.72
N LEU A 527 -3.95 4.98 -12.79
CA LEU A 527 -4.84 6.08 -13.16
C LEU A 527 -4.71 7.32 -12.25
N PRO A 528 -4.62 7.21 -10.91
CA PRO A 528 -4.38 8.37 -10.05
C PRO A 528 -3.12 9.16 -10.40
N GLY A 529 -2.02 8.47 -10.72
CA GLY A 529 -0.79 9.14 -11.15
C GLY A 529 -0.94 9.90 -12.48
N TYR A 530 -1.72 9.34 -13.42
CA TYR A 530 -2.05 10.02 -14.68
C TYR A 530 -2.96 11.23 -14.43
N THR A 531 -4.05 11.07 -13.67
CA THR A 531 -5.02 12.15 -13.43
C THR A 531 -4.42 13.31 -12.65
N TRP A 532 -3.46 13.04 -11.77
CA TRP A 532 -2.69 14.08 -11.08
C TRP A 532 -1.91 14.98 -12.06
N ASP A 533 -1.14 14.38 -12.95
CA ASP A 533 -0.40 15.13 -13.97
C ASP A 533 -1.33 15.84 -14.98
N ALA A 534 -2.44 15.18 -15.36
CA ALA A 534 -3.45 15.77 -16.23
C ALA A 534 -4.09 17.00 -15.59
N MET A 535 -4.40 16.95 -14.29
CA MET A 535 -4.93 18.07 -13.53
C MET A 535 -3.92 19.22 -13.47
N LEU A 536 -2.66 18.95 -13.08
CA LEU A 536 -1.62 19.98 -13.02
C LEU A 536 -1.40 20.64 -14.38
N LYS A 537 -1.39 19.85 -15.48
CA LYS A 537 -1.22 20.36 -16.84
C LYS A 537 -2.41 21.18 -17.30
N HIS A 538 -3.64 20.72 -17.02
CA HIS A 538 -4.87 21.36 -17.47
C HIS A 538 -5.12 22.68 -16.75
N THR A 539 -4.94 22.69 -15.42
CA THR A 539 -5.20 23.86 -14.58
C THR A 539 -4.04 24.86 -14.57
N ASN A 540 -2.83 24.43 -14.91
CA ASN A 540 -1.58 25.19 -14.74
C ASN A 540 -1.35 25.66 -13.29
N ILE A 541 -1.95 25.00 -12.32
CA ILE A 541 -1.78 25.34 -10.92
C ILE A 541 -0.39 24.93 -10.43
N THR A 542 0.13 25.71 -9.49
CA THR A 542 1.36 25.42 -8.77
C THR A 542 1.03 25.27 -7.29
N PHE A 543 1.25 24.08 -6.74
CA PHE A 543 1.05 23.81 -5.31
C PHE A 543 2.30 24.12 -4.52
N GLU A 544 2.12 24.68 -3.33
CA GLU A 544 3.18 24.78 -2.35
C GLU A 544 3.21 23.51 -1.47
N LEU A 545 4.33 22.81 -1.50
CA LEU A 545 4.58 21.69 -0.61
C LEU A 545 4.98 22.22 0.77
N LEU A 546 4.52 21.54 1.81
CA LEU A 546 4.87 21.88 3.18
C LEU A 546 6.36 21.68 3.44
N THR A 547 6.99 22.67 4.06
CA THR A 547 8.42 22.67 4.44
C THR A 547 8.64 22.60 5.95
N ASP A 548 7.57 22.61 6.73
CA ASP A 548 7.56 22.52 8.18
C ASP A 548 7.02 21.15 8.60
N ILE A 549 7.83 20.39 9.33
CA ILE A 549 7.49 19.05 9.79
C ILE A 549 6.27 19.06 10.72
N ASP A 550 6.14 20.09 11.56
CA ASP A 550 5.05 20.17 12.51
C ASP A 550 3.72 20.48 11.79
N MET A 551 3.75 21.19 10.66
CA MET A 551 2.58 21.36 9.79
C MET A 551 2.18 20.06 9.11
N VAL A 552 3.14 19.28 8.60
CA VAL A 552 2.87 17.97 8.02
C VAL A 552 2.19 17.07 9.03
N MET A 553 2.76 16.93 10.22
CA MET A 553 2.21 16.09 11.29
C MET A 553 0.84 16.60 11.78
N PHE A 554 0.66 17.90 11.83
CA PHE A 554 -0.61 18.54 12.18
C PHE A 554 -1.72 18.14 11.20
N ILE A 555 -1.44 18.21 9.89
CA ILE A 555 -2.41 17.84 8.85
C ILE A 555 -2.64 16.32 8.83
N GLU A 556 -1.58 15.50 8.91
CA GLU A 556 -1.69 14.04 8.91
C GLU A 556 -2.58 13.52 10.04
N ARG A 557 -2.50 14.10 11.23
CA ARG A 557 -3.40 13.77 12.34
C ARG A 557 -4.87 14.04 12.04
N GLY A 558 -5.15 15.00 11.16
CA GLY A 558 -6.50 15.38 10.74
C GLY A 558 -7.05 14.56 9.58
N ILE A 559 -6.19 13.86 8.82
CA ILE A 559 -6.62 13.02 7.72
C ILE A 559 -7.24 11.74 8.29
N ARG A 560 -8.54 11.62 8.13
CA ARG A 560 -9.31 10.47 8.56
C ARG A 560 -10.11 9.96 7.39
N GLY A 561 -10.07 8.67 7.18
CA GLY A 561 -10.89 7.97 6.23
C GLY A 561 -11.50 6.74 6.88
N GLY A 562 -12.36 6.05 6.18
CA GLY A 562 -12.77 4.72 6.53
C GLY A 562 -14.23 4.59 6.88
N LEU A 563 -14.57 4.17 8.09
CA LEU A 563 -15.86 3.66 8.47
C LEU A 563 -16.94 4.74 8.46
N SER A 564 -17.97 4.53 7.65
CA SER A 564 -19.25 5.25 7.73
C SER A 564 -20.29 4.32 8.37
N GLN A 565 -20.82 4.69 9.51
CA GLN A 565 -21.80 3.88 10.24
C GLN A 565 -23.03 4.68 10.59
N CYS A 566 -24.19 4.00 10.59
CA CYS A 566 -25.41 4.55 11.14
C CYS A 566 -25.39 4.45 12.66
N SER A 567 -25.49 5.57 13.37
CA SER A 567 -25.52 5.60 14.85
C SER A 567 -26.76 4.92 15.43
N GLY A 568 -27.87 4.94 14.72
CA GLY A 568 -29.07 4.18 15.08
C GLY A 568 -29.05 2.80 14.40
N ARG A 569 -28.67 1.76 15.13
CA ARG A 569 -28.55 0.40 14.57
C ARG A 569 -29.87 -0.24 14.15
N TYR A 570 -30.98 0.26 14.65
CA TYR A 570 -32.31 -0.24 14.32
C TYR A 570 -33.28 0.92 14.14
N ALA A 571 -34.02 0.93 13.06
CA ALA A 571 -35.12 1.82 12.82
C ALA A 571 -36.30 1.07 12.15
N ARG A 572 -37.51 1.43 12.47
CA ARG A 572 -38.73 0.87 11.89
C ARG A 572 -39.63 1.99 11.44
N ALA A 573 -40.03 1.93 10.20
CA ALA A 573 -41.03 2.86 9.68
C ALA A 573 -42.43 2.58 10.30
N ASN A 574 -43.24 3.63 10.42
CA ASN A 574 -44.63 3.54 10.80
C ASN A 574 -45.45 4.32 9.78
N ASN A 575 -46.02 3.64 8.79
CA ASN A 575 -46.83 4.29 7.78
C ASN A 575 -47.90 3.31 7.23
N LYS A 576 -48.90 3.86 6.55
CA LYS A 576 -50.05 3.14 6.05
C LYS A 576 -49.76 1.96 5.08
N TYR A 577 -48.55 1.86 4.58
CA TYR A 577 -48.12 0.78 3.69
C TYR A 577 -47.48 -0.38 4.44
N MET A 578 -47.27 -0.24 5.76
CA MET A 578 -46.65 -1.26 6.60
C MET A 578 -47.73 -2.17 7.24
N PRO A 579 -47.54 -3.49 7.25
CA PRO A 579 -48.46 -4.41 7.94
C PRO A 579 -48.63 -4.11 9.43
N SER A 580 -47.65 -3.49 10.04
CA SER A 580 -47.58 -3.13 11.46
C SER A 580 -47.92 -1.65 11.71
N TYR A 581 -48.66 -1.01 10.81
CA TYR A 581 -49.04 0.40 10.94
C TYR A 581 -49.83 0.66 12.23
N ASP A 582 -49.36 1.63 13.00
CA ASP A 582 -50.05 2.12 14.20
C ASP A 582 -50.51 3.58 13.96
N PRO A 583 -51.82 3.82 13.74
CA PRO A 583 -52.33 5.16 13.46
C PRO A 583 -52.28 6.12 14.64
N SER A 584 -52.01 5.61 15.87
CA SER A 584 -51.82 6.46 17.07
C SER A 584 -50.46 7.12 17.13
N LYS A 585 -49.48 6.69 16.32
CA LYS A 585 -48.15 7.21 16.26
C LYS A 585 -47.93 8.05 15.00
N PRO A 586 -47.00 9.01 15.03
CA PRO A 586 -46.62 9.78 13.84
C PRO A 586 -46.24 8.89 12.67
N SER A 587 -46.70 9.23 11.47
CA SER A 587 -46.25 8.54 10.26
C SER A 587 -44.80 8.81 9.99
N SER A 588 -44.01 7.75 9.79
CA SER A 588 -42.60 7.81 9.46
C SER A 588 -42.24 6.88 8.30
N TYR A 589 -41.26 7.30 7.51
CA TYR A 589 -40.76 6.58 6.36
C TYR A 589 -39.25 6.41 6.52
N MET A 590 -38.72 5.27 6.07
CA MET A 590 -37.30 5.06 5.97
C MET A 590 -36.89 5.29 4.50
N MET A 591 -35.85 6.08 4.32
CA MET A 591 -35.24 6.34 3.01
C MET A 591 -33.77 6.01 3.08
N TYR A 592 -33.30 5.27 2.09
CA TYR A 592 -31.88 5.01 1.90
C TYR A 592 -31.33 5.97 0.87
N PHE A 593 -30.27 6.70 1.24
CA PHE A 593 -29.55 7.59 0.35
C PHE A 593 -28.09 7.20 0.31
N ASP A 594 -27.56 7.12 -0.89
CA ASP A 594 -26.12 7.05 -1.14
C ASP A 594 -25.67 8.34 -1.83
N VAL A 595 -24.48 8.83 -1.45
CA VAL A 595 -23.91 10.03 -2.06
C VAL A 595 -22.97 9.60 -3.16
N ASN A 596 -23.47 9.61 -4.39
CA ASN A 596 -22.67 9.29 -5.55
C ASN A 596 -21.48 10.25 -5.69
N ASN A 597 -20.26 9.67 -5.80
CA ASN A 597 -19.02 10.40 -6.04
C ASN A 597 -18.72 11.50 -4.99
N LEU A 598 -18.88 11.17 -3.69
CA LEU A 598 -18.62 12.11 -2.59
C LEU A 598 -17.20 12.69 -2.62
N TYR A 599 -16.19 11.87 -2.94
CA TYR A 599 -14.80 12.33 -3.07
C TYR A 599 -14.63 13.31 -4.23
N GLY A 600 -15.26 13.05 -5.38
CA GLY A 600 -15.24 13.96 -6.52
C GLY A 600 -15.89 15.32 -6.18
N TRP A 601 -17.00 15.29 -5.45
CA TRP A 601 -17.65 16.50 -4.96
C TRP A 601 -16.73 17.29 -4.02
N ALA A 602 -16.08 16.61 -3.07
CA ALA A 602 -15.13 17.25 -2.14
C ALA A 602 -13.94 17.86 -2.88
N MET A 603 -13.42 17.20 -3.90
CA MET A 603 -12.32 17.72 -4.74
C MET A 603 -12.73 18.94 -5.61
N CYS A 604 -14.02 19.13 -5.87
CA CYS A 604 -14.54 20.31 -6.57
C CYS A 604 -14.74 21.53 -5.66
N GLN A 605 -14.56 21.39 -4.35
CA GLN A 605 -14.63 22.51 -3.41
C GLN A 605 -13.31 23.29 -3.42
N SER A 606 -13.34 24.48 -2.80
CA SER A 606 -12.13 25.29 -2.59
C SER A 606 -11.17 24.54 -1.68
N LEU A 607 -9.96 24.27 -2.17
CA LEU A 607 -8.92 23.54 -1.46
C LEU A 607 -7.69 24.43 -1.26
N PRO A 608 -6.94 24.27 -0.16
CA PRO A 608 -5.72 25.04 0.08
C PRO A 608 -4.63 24.63 -0.93
N TYR A 609 -3.93 25.59 -1.51
CA TYR A 609 -2.88 25.31 -2.49
C TYR A 609 -1.54 25.97 -2.19
N ALA A 610 -1.49 27.04 -1.37
CA ALA A 610 -0.24 27.72 -1.06
C ALA A 610 -0.34 28.61 0.20
N ASP A 611 0.76 29.27 0.54
CA ASP A 611 0.92 30.25 1.62
C ASP A 611 0.58 29.70 3.01
N PHE A 612 1.07 28.48 3.29
CA PHE A 612 0.87 27.83 4.57
C PHE A 612 1.72 28.46 5.66
N ARG A 613 1.08 28.94 6.73
CA ARG A 613 1.75 29.52 7.89
C ARG A 613 0.99 29.30 9.18
N TRP A 614 1.71 29.19 10.27
CA TRP A 614 1.12 29.17 11.60
C TRP A 614 0.49 30.52 11.94
N VAL A 615 -0.58 30.48 12.71
CA VAL A 615 -1.22 31.69 13.26
C VAL A 615 -0.96 31.65 14.77
N ASP A 616 -0.21 32.66 15.23
CA ASP A 616 0.24 32.74 16.62
C ASP A 616 -0.88 33.17 17.58
N ASP A 617 -1.77 34.07 17.15
CA ASP A 617 -2.90 34.54 17.95
C ASP A 617 -4.21 33.90 17.51
N ILE A 618 -4.80 33.11 18.39
CA ILE A 618 -6.05 32.40 18.19
C ILE A 618 -7.17 32.82 19.15
N SER A 619 -6.92 33.78 20.04
CA SER A 619 -7.82 34.15 21.15
C SER A 619 -9.17 34.70 20.68
N ASP A 620 -9.19 35.45 19.60
CA ASP A 620 -10.39 36.11 19.07
C ASP A 620 -10.86 35.55 17.72
N PHE A 621 -10.49 34.32 17.39
CA PHE A 621 -10.83 33.73 16.10
C PHE A 621 -12.29 33.27 16.06
N ASP A 622 -13.07 33.84 15.16
CA ASP A 622 -14.45 33.43 14.89
C ASP A 622 -14.57 32.77 13.51
N VAL A 623 -14.85 31.46 13.53
CA VAL A 623 -15.09 30.65 12.32
C VAL A 623 -16.25 31.18 11.49
N SER A 624 -17.29 31.73 12.16
CA SER A 624 -18.50 32.22 11.51
C SER A 624 -18.28 33.52 10.73
N ALA A 625 -17.19 34.23 11.03
CA ALA A 625 -16.80 35.44 10.33
C ALA A 625 -16.11 35.21 8.99
N ILE A 626 -15.75 33.93 8.66
CA ILE A 626 -15.07 33.59 7.41
C ILE A 626 -16.12 33.47 6.30
N ALA A 627 -16.02 34.34 5.29
CA ALA A 627 -16.89 34.26 4.12
C ALA A 627 -16.61 32.97 3.30
N SER A 628 -17.66 32.36 2.73
CA SER A 628 -17.54 31.15 1.93
C SER A 628 -16.70 31.29 0.66
N ASP A 629 -16.56 32.53 0.18
CA ASP A 629 -15.75 32.91 -0.99
C ASP A 629 -14.41 33.56 -0.60
N SER A 630 -14.03 33.46 0.67
CA SER A 630 -12.74 33.97 1.15
C SER A 630 -11.58 33.31 0.40
N THR A 631 -10.64 34.15 -0.06
CA THR A 631 -9.37 33.67 -0.64
C THR A 631 -8.41 33.08 0.40
N THR A 632 -8.75 33.20 1.67
CA THR A 632 -7.96 32.71 2.80
C THR A 632 -8.74 31.64 3.52
N GLY A 633 -8.13 30.46 3.71
CA GLY A 633 -8.67 29.36 4.48
C GLY A 633 -7.89 29.09 5.76
N TYR A 634 -8.46 28.30 6.64
CA TYR A 634 -7.86 27.92 7.91
C TYR A 634 -8.02 26.42 8.17
N ILE A 635 -6.97 25.79 8.65
CA ILE A 635 -7.00 24.43 9.18
C ILE A 635 -6.89 24.56 10.70
N LEU A 636 -7.88 24.02 11.42
CA LEU A 636 -8.02 24.21 12.85
C LEU A 636 -7.88 22.88 13.59
N GLU A 637 -7.17 22.91 14.71
CA GLU A 637 -7.24 21.86 15.74
C GLU A 637 -8.16 22.38 16.86
N VAL A 638 -9.23 21.65 17.13
CA VAL A 638 -10.26 22.09 18.06
C VAL A 638 -10.57 20.99 19.07
N ASP A 639 -10.88 21.39 20.29
CA ASP A 639 -11.50 20.52 21.30
C ASP A 639 -13.02 20.68 21.21
N LEU A 640 -13.74 19.58 21.07
CA LEU A 640 -15.20 19.55 21.00
C LEU A 640 -15.77 19.21 22.38
N GLU A 641 -16.65 20.08 22.88
CA GLU A 641 -17.48 19.75 24.03
C GLU A 641 -18.60 18.80 23.56
N TYR A 642 -18.68 17.62 24.20
CA TYR A 642 -19.71 16.64 23.90
C TYR A 642 -20.82 16.73 24.95
N PRO A 643 -21.99 17.34 24.65
CA PRO A 643 -23.05 17.56 25.63
C PRO A 643 -23.60 16.27 26.22
N GLN A 644 -23.87 16.25 27.52
CA GLN A 644 -24.30 15.06 28.26
C GLN A 644 -25.54 14.39 27.65
N HIS A 645 -26.49 15.15 27.14
CA HIS A 645 -27.72 14.62 26.56
C HIS A 645 -27.52 13.83 25.25
N LEU A 646 -26.34 13.95 24.59
CA LEU A 646 -25.97 13.18 23.43
C LEU A 646 -25.26 11.85 23.77
N HIS A 647 -24.77 11.70 25.01
CA HIS A 647 -24.01 10.53 25.42
C HIS A 647 -24.83 9.25 25.23
N ASP A 648 -26.09 9.23 25.70
CA ASP A 648 -26.96 8.06 25.61
C ASP A 648 -27.33 7.71 24.17
N ALA A 649 -27.45 8.73 23.31
CA ALA A 649 -27.77 8.55 21.88
C ALA A 649 -26.58 8.03 21.06
N HIS A 650 -25.35 8.27 21.52
CA HIS A 650 -24.12 7.98 20.78
C HIS A 650 -23.16 7.05 21.54
N VAL A 651 -23.67 6.23 22.47
CA VAL A 651 -22.86 5.34 23.33
C VAL A 651 -21.92 4.44 22.52
N ASP A 652 -22.40 3.90 21.41
CA ASP A 652 -21.66 2.93 20.60
C ASP A 652 -20.78 3.59 19.51
N LEU A 653 -21.18 4.78 19.06
CA LEU A 653 -20.59 5.45 17.91
C LEU A 653 -20.46 6.95 18.16
N PRO A 654 -19.45 7.35 18.95
CA PRO A 654 -19.19 8.77 19.21
C PRO A 654 -18.76 9.49 17.93
N PHE A 655 -19.16 10.73 17.76
CA PHE A 655 -18.67 11.58 16.67
C PHE A 655 -17.16 11.83 16.84
N CYS A 656 -16.43 11.79 15.73
CA CYS A 656 -14.99 12.05 15.68
C CYS A 656 -14.18 11.20 16.69
N PRO A 657 -14.28 9.86 16.65
CA PRO A 657 -13.48 9.02 17.54
C PRO A 657 -12.00 9.26 17.27
N THR A 658 -11.22 9.45 18.31
CA THR A 658 -9.76 9.37 18.19
C THR A 658 -9.38 7.91 17.93
N PRO A 659 -8.45 7.62 16.99
CA PRO A 659 -7.88 6.29 16.95
C PRO A 659 -7.29 5.97 18.34
N PRO A 660 -7.46 4.73 18.83
CA PRO A 660 -6.91 4.37 20.11
C PRO A 660 -5.41 4.67 20.10
N ALA A 661 -4.99 5.60 20.94
CA ALA A 661 -3.59 5.67 21.31
C ALA A 661 -3.21 4.27 21.76
N THR A 662 -2.18 3.70 21.17
CA THR A 662 -1.64 2.36 21.43
C THR A 662 -1.95 1.91 22.84
N TYR A 663 -2.68 0.80 22.98
CA TYR A 663 -3.17 0.24 24.23
C TYR A 663 -2.11 0.24 25.33
N SER A 664 -2.06 1.28 26.14
CA SER A 664 -1.47 1.27 27.45
C SER A 664 -2.62 1.47 28.42
N ASN A 665 -3.08 0.39 29.04
CA ASN A 665 -3.81 0.23 30.29
C ASN A 665 -4.58 1.44 30.90
N ALA A 666 -5.14 2.32 30.09
CA ALA A 666 -6.07 3.32 30.56
C ALA A 666 -7.44 3.00 29.94
N ARG A 667 -8.38 2.56 30.76
CA ARG A 667 -9.80 2.76 30.49
C ARG A 667 -9.99 4.26 30.28
N VAL A 668 -9.81 4.72 29.05
CA VAL A 668 -10.24 6.05 28.66
C VAL A 668 -11.74 6.00 28.71
N THR A 669 -12.32 6.66 29.70
CA THR A 669 -13.72 7.04 29.64
C THR A 669 -13.92 7.76 28.32
N ALA A 670 -14.81 7.28 27.48
CA ALA A 670 -15.04 7.67 26.09
C ALA A 670 -15.44 9.14 25.87
N PHE A 671 -15.26 10.02 26.85
CA PHE A 671 -15.81 11.37 26.92
C PHE A 671 -14.79 12.45 27.29
N ALA A 672 -13.50 12.15 27.29
CA ALA A 672 -12.49 13.19 27.47
C ALA A 672 -12.22 13.88 26.11
N SER A 673 -12.18 15.20 26.11
CA SER A 673 -11.96 16.14 25.00
C SER A 673 -11.36 15.54 23.73
N GLN A 674 -12.14 15.48 22.67
CA GLN A 674 -11.68 15.00 21.37
C GLN A 674 -11.08 16.16 20.57
N ARG A 675 -9.85 16.04 20.13
CA ARG A 675 -9.23 17.01 19.22
C ARG A 675 -9.61 16.69 17.78
N TYR A 676 -10.03 17.72 17.07
CA TYR A 676 -10.46 17.66 15.69
C TYR A 676 -9.73 18.70 14.83
N ILE A 677 -9.33 18.33 13.62
CA ILE A 677 -8.75 19.24 12.63
C ILE A 677 -9.77 19.43 11.52
N ALA A 678 -10.15 20.67 11.25
CA ALA A 678 -11.12 21.05 10.25
C ALA A 678 -10.58 22.16 9.33
N TYR A 679 -10.98 22.10 8.07
CA TYR A 679 -10.74 23.16 7.09
C TYR A 679 -11.98 24.04 6.95
N CYS A 680 -11.86 25.34 7.14
CA CYS A 680 -13.00 26.25 7.32
C CYS A 680 -13.43 27.00 6.05
N ASN A 681 -12.69 26.91 4.93
CA ASN A 681 -13.04 27.65 3.71
C ASN A 681 -14.23 27.05 2.94
N SER A 682 -14.52 25.77 3.14
CA SER A 682 -15.58 25.02 2.46
C SER A 682 -16.84 24.84 3.30
N LEU A 683 -16.85 25.32 4.53
CA LEU A 683 -18.03 25.26 5.37
C LEU A 683 -19.03 26.34 4.93
N ASN A 684 -19.78 26.05 3.87
CA ASN A 684 -20.98 26.81 3.55
C ASN A 684 -21.91 26.78 4.76
N PRO A 685 -22.45 27.90 5.25
CA PRO A 685 -23.42 27.93 6.36
C PRO A 685 -24.68 27.09 6.10
N HIS A 686 -24.94 26.71 4.85
CA HIS A 686 -25.98 25.73 4.45
C HIS A 686 -25.41 24.33 4.17
N GLY A 687 -24.10 24.14 4.28
CA GLY A 687 -23.39 22.88 4.01
C GLY A 687 -23.23 21.97 5.23
N SER A 688 -24.15 21.99 6.14
CA SER A 688 -24.32 20.98 7.19
C SER A 688 -24.66 19.58 6.66
N ALA A 689 -24.26 19.30 5.42
CA ALA A 689 -24.67 18.08 4.73
C ALA A 689 -23.92 16.82 5.17
N ILE A 690 -22.79 16.91 5.86
CA ILE A 690 -22.11 15.72 6.41
C ILE A 690 -22.65 15.38 7.81
N THR A 691 -23.31 16.33 8.45
CA THR A 691 -24.01 16.12 9.72
C THR A 691 -25.48 16.36 9.60
N SER A 692 -26.04 16.22 8.41
CA SER A 692 -27.43 16.55 8.13
C SER A 692 -28.43 15.52 8.66
N ASN A 693 -28.29 15.16 9.89
CA ASN A 693 -29.45 15.10 10.73
C ASN A 693 -29.23 16.18 11.77
N SER A 694 -29.65 17.40 11.41
CA SER A 694 -29.85 18.49 12.31
C SER A 694 -30.62 18.04 13.54
N THR A 695 -29.90 17.45 14.48
CA THR A 695 -30.32 17.53 15.87
C THR A 695 -30.03 18.97 16.30
N PRO A 696 -31.02 19.74 16.77
CA PRO A 696 -30.88 21.14 17.15
C PRO A 696 -29.88 21.40 18.28
N GLY A 697 -29.06 20.43 18.65
CA GLY A 697 -28.09 20.48 19.75
C GLY A 697 -26.63 20.74 19.38
N LEU A 698 -26.25 20.63 18.11
CA LEU A 698 -24.86 20.84 17.71
C LEU A 698 -24.46 22.31 17.57
N GLU A 699 -25.41 23.24 17.52
CA GLU A 699 -25.17 24.67 17.39
C GLU A 699 -24.54 25.35 18.62
N ARG A 700 -24.34 24.64 19.71
CA ARG A 700 -23.77 25.19 20.97
C ARG A 700 -22.56 24.42 21.53
N ALA A 701 -21.88 23.61 20.74
CA ALA A 701 -20.61 23.09 21.19
C ALA A 701 -19.60 24.24 21.31
N ARG A 702 -19.16 24.55 22.52
CA ARG A 702 -18.06 25.49 22.72
C ARG A 702 -16.81 24.88 22.09
N GLN A 703 -16.27 25.56 21.09
CA GLN A 703 -15.03 25.18 20.44
C GLN A 703 -13.87 25.91 21.11
N THR A 704 -12.89 25.19 21.59
CA THR A 704 -11.62 25.78 22.02
C THR A 704 -10.58 25.47 20.95
N ILE A 705 -10.08 26.50 20.28
CA ILE A 705 -9.07 26.36 19.25
C ILE A 705 -7.71 26.22 19.91
N SER A 706 -7.02 25.10 19.69
CA SER A 706 -5.70 24.85 20.25
C SER A 706 -4.57 25.20 19.29
N ARG A 707 -4.78 25.06 17.97
CA ARG A 707 -3.81 25.44 16.92
C ARG A 707 -4.52 25.84 15.63
N LYS A 708 -3.86 26.68 14.83
CA LYS A 708 -4.41 27.20 13.59
C LYS A 708 -3.33 27.38 12.52
N ILE A 709 -3.63 26.97 11.28
CA ILE A 709 -2.82 27.25 10.10
C ILE A 709 -3.61 28.15 9.16
N TYR A 710 -2.96 29.20 8.66
CA TYR A 710 -3.43 30.03 7.57
C TYR A 710 -3.05 29.42 6.23
N THR A 711 -3.96 29.47 5.23
CA THR A 711 -3.69 29.04 3.85
C THR A 711 -4.34 30.00 2.87
N SER A 712 -3.81 30.16 1.70
CA SER A 712 -4.43 30.84 0.55
C SER A 712 -4.95 29.84 -0.49
#